data_b45e3d7459841053464b7833897fb10f
#
_entry.id   b45e3d7459841053464b7833897fb10f
#
_cell.length_a   1.000
_cell.length_b   1.000
_cell.length_c   1.000
_cell.angle_alpha   90.00
_cell.angle_beta   90.00
_cell.angle_gamma   90.00
#
_symmetry.space_group_name_H-M   'P 1'
#
loop_
_entity.id
_entity.type
_entity.pdbx_description
1 polymer ?
#
loop_
_entity_poly.entity_id
_entity_poly.type
_entity_poly.pdbx_seq_one_letter_code
_entity_poly.pdbx_strand_id
1 'polypeptide(L)'
;MRIPSIFFLLLLITFGATAKPLEKKSTVITRVIGAPPLVDGRISDFAWSKVEWVSNFTQFRPSEGKRPQQQTAFKLLYDNEFIYVAIWAKDTSPDSISMRLSRRDAGDGDLAGIEFDSYNDHRTAFSFWVNAAGTKIDNAISNDGNEDPTWDPIWWVKTSHDSTGWYAEAKIPLTELRFKADDGQVWGLQVCRIVYRNQESSVWQPASREQSGWVSQYGILNWDGKVSPRRTASITPYAVAKTDQYAKDGEDPFLKSGHKETVKAGFDARLGLSNNTTLDLTVNPDFGQVEADPSQLNLSAFETFRQEKRPFFIEGKNIFSFPLMFGDGDLGNESLFYPRRIGRSPHYYPDLADGEYIDMPSFTNIIGAAKITGKSSNGLSIGVLESVTDRANATIDLNGVRRQVEVEPFTNYAVGRVEKDLDGGNTQVGGMITSTIRNIDSPDINFLHRSAHTAGINFHHSWKDKKWYISFNSYMSHVEGDSTAIVTTQESSAHYFQRPDASNVRLDSSRRQLTGSGGKLEFGKSSGKLLFMLASAWKSPELEVNDLGFMHQANNILEVFWMGYRINEPFSIFRSAGLNFNQWNSWDYGGTFLSYGGNINVNATFKNLWSAGFGSNYNADELSQSLLRGGPSFITPANLNYWLFGESNQQKKMVLSANYYRQWGISSNFMSEWGLYTSISYKPLSQVSLSIDPGYGESSNQLQYYDSYTLGTESRYLLASIHQKQFNLSFRLNVSITPDLSIQYWGQPFVAAVKYSQFKVATNTKSKNYNERFHILTPQQITFDSGNNVYSIDENGDGNVDYSMDNPDFNTKEFLSNLVIRWEYIPGSTLYLVWSQSRDSYAETGNFNFRPNMQDLINDHPRNIFLIKLSYRFSS
;
A
#
# COMPACT_ATOMS: atom_id res chain seq x y z
N MET A 1 11.43 12.38 -40.75
CA MET A 1 10.75 12.00 -39.52
C MET A 1 9.29 11.65 -39.83
N ARG A 2 8.96 10.39 -39.97
CA ARG A 2 7.59 9.93 -40.20
C ARG A 2 7.18 9.11 -39.01
N ILE A 3 6.26 9.64 -38.22
CA ILE A 3 5.57 8.95 -37.16
C ILE A 3 4.59 7.99 -37.84
N PRO A 4 4.64 6.69 -37.62
CA PRO A 4 3.58 5.82 -38.10
C PRO A 4 2.39 5.93 -37.15
N SER A 5 1.42 6.75 -37.54
CA SER A 5 0.10 6.75 -36.92
C SER A 5 -0.59 5.44 -37.26
N ILE A 6 -0.58 4.50 -36.35
CA ILE A 6 -1.45 3.33 -36.43
C ILE A 6 -2.83 3.74 -35.94
N PHE A 7 -3.66 4.22 -36.88
CA PHE A 7 -5.08 4.35 -36.66
C PHE A 7 -5.71 2.95 -36.63
N PHE A 8 -5.98 2.44 -35.41
CA PHE A 8 -6.87 1.30 -35.26
C PHE A 8 -8.31 1.77 -35.51
N LEU A 9 -8.85 1.35 -36.66
CA LEU A 9 -10.26 1.50 -36.99
C LEU A 9 -11.08 0.59 -36.08
N LEU A 10 -11.59 1.12 -34.97
CA LEU A 10 -12.55 0.43 -34.12
C LEU A 10 -13.89 0.29 -34.82
N LEU A 11 -14.18 -0.90 -35.30
CA LEU A 11 -15.52 -1.30 -35.72
C LEU A 11 -16.44 -1.29 -34.49
N LEU A 12 -17.20 -0.22 -34.32
CA LEU A 12 -18.28 -0.10 -33.34
C LEU A 12 -19.44 -1.01 -33.72
N ILE A 13 -19.39 -2.26 -33.28
CA ILE A 13 -20.57 -3.12 -33.27
C ILE A 13 -21.41 -2.73 -32.08
N THR A 14 -22.35 -1.85 -32.24
CA THR A 14 -23.36 -1.51 -31.24
C THR A 14 -24.42 -2.61 -31.17
N PHE A 15 -24.19 -3.65 -30.36
CA PHE A 15 -25.30 -4.44 -29.86
C PHE A 15 -25.93 -3.69 -28.70
N GLY A 16 -26.94 -2.90 -28.98
CA GLY A 16 -27.74 -2.20 -27.99
C GLY A 16 -28.75 -3.14 -27.32
N ALA A 17 -28.35 -3.93 -26.35
CA ALA A 17 -29.29 -4.40 -25.33
C ALA A 17 -29.29 -3.35 -24.22
N THR A 18 -30.28 -2.47 -24.23
CA THR A 18 -30.55 -1.57 -23.09
C THR A 18 -31.10 -2.41 -21.96
N ALA A 19 -30.22 -2.74 -20.98
CA ALA A 19 -30.69 -3.26 -19.70
C ALA A 19 -31.62 -2.21 -19.07
N LYS A 20 -32.83 -2.62 -18.70
CA LYS A 20 -33.77 -1.75 -18.01
C LYS A 20 -33.13 -1.36 -16.65
N PRO A 21 -33.11 -0.09 -16.26
CA PRO A 21 -32.60 0.31 -14.96
C PRO A 21 -33.32 -0.49 -13.87
N LEU A 22 -32.54 -1.07 -12.91
CA LEU A 22 -33.10 -1.76 -11.77
C LEU A 22 -33.91 -0.76 -10.92
N GLU A 23 -35.18 -1.07 -10.66
CA GLU A 23 -36.04 -0.24 -9.81
C GLU A 23 -35.44 -0.17 -8.40
N LYS A 24 -35.24 1.05 -7.87
CA LYS A 24 -34.69 1.26 -6.54
C LYS A 24 -35.73 0.93 -5.49
N LYS A 25 -35.43 0.01 -4.59
CA LYS A 25 -36.23 -0.27 -3.40
C LYS A 25 -36.16 0.91 -2.46
N SER A 26 -37.26 1.11 -1.70
CA SER A 26 -37.38 2.16 -0.70
C SER A 26 -37.83 1.58 0.62
N THR A 27 -37.32 2.11 1.73
CA THR A 27 -37.76 1.81 3.08
C THR A 27 -37.74 3.07 3.95
N VAL A 28 -38.32 2.98 5.13
CA VAL A 28 -38.40 4.10 6.09
C VAL A 28 -37.67 3.72 7.37
N ILE A 29 -36.87 4.64 7.90
CA ILE A 29 -36.36 4.55 9.27
C ILE A 29 -37.28 5.32 10.20
N THR A 30 -37.70 4.68 11.28
CA THR A 30 -38.75 5.16 12.18
C THR A 30 -38.14 5.67 13.49
N ARG A 31 -38.70 6.76 14.02
CA ARG A 31 -38.26 7.30 15.30
C ARG A 31 -38.63 6.38 16.45
N VAL A 32 -37.72 6.19 17.40
CA VAL A 32 -37.95 5.38 18.61
C VAL A 32 -39.15 5.94 19.39
N ILE A 33 -40.11 5.06 19.74
CA ILE A 33 -41.26 5.36 20.61
C ILE A 33 -41.00 4.67 21.95
N GLY A 34 -40.93 5.44 23.03
CA GLY A 34 -40.60 4.94 24.36
C GLY A 34 -39.11 4.83 24.65
N ALA A 35 -38.70 3.80 25.39
CA ALA A 35 -37.28 3.58 25.67
C ALA A 35 -36.55 3.03 24.44
N PRO A 36 -35.34 3.47 24.17
CA PRO A 36 -34.55 2.92 23.08
C PRO A 36 -34.17 1.45 23.33
N PRO A 37 -33.87 0.67 22.26
CA PRO A 37 -33.46 -0.72 22.42
C PRO A 37 -32.15 -0.83 23.22
N LEU A 38 -32.11 -1.87 24.08
CA LEU A 38 -30.87 -2.27 24.77
C LEU A 38 -30.07 -3.20 23.84
N VAL A 39 -28.87 -2.82 23.50
CA VAL A 39 -28.02 -3.64 22.61
C VAL A 39 -27.50 -4.88 23.37
N ASP A 40 -28.31 -5.94 23.41
CA ASP A 40 -27.98 -7.23 24.04
C ASP A 40 -27.97 -8.40 23.04
N GLY A 41 -28.34 -8.13 21.78
CA GLY A 41 -28.44 -9.10 20.69
C GLY A 41 -29.84 -9.76 20.61
N ARG A 42 -30.81 -9.33 21.40
CA ARG A 42 -32.17 -9.88 21.42
C ARG A 42 -33.16 -8.85 20.90
N ILE A 43 -33.92 -9.21 19.88
CA ILE A 43 -34.87 -8.29 19.23
C ILE A 43 -36.23 -8.37 19.91
N SER A 44 -36.24 -8.34 21.24
CA SER A 44 -37.45 -8.49 22.05
C SER A 44 -37.96 -7.17 22.65
N ASP A 45 -37.22 -6.09 22.59
CA ASP A 45 -37.61 -4.80 23.15
C ASP A 45 -38.87 -4.23 22.49
N PHE A 46 -39.66 -3.51 23.30
CA PHE A 46 -40.90 -2.92 22.84
C PHE A 46 -40.72 -2.02 21.60
N ALA A 47 -39.62 -1.26 21.53
CA ALA A 47 -39.34 -0.40 20.39
C ALA A 47 -39.32 -1.19 19.05
N TRP A 48 -38.71 -2.38 19.04
CA TRP A 48 -38.67 -3.24 17.86
C TRP A 48 -40.04 -3.77 17.42
N SER A 49 -41.03 -3.86 18.33
CA SER A 49 -42.38 -4.28 17.97
C SER A 49 -43.16 -3.26 17.16
N LYS A 50 -42.68 -2.01 17.08
CA LYS A 50 -43.32 -0.90 16.37
C LYS A 50 -42.93 -0.77 14.90
N VAL A 51 -41.94 -1.54 14.44
CA VAL A 51 -41.45 -1.53 13.04
C VAL A 51 -41.53 -2.94 12.48
N GLU A 52 -41.88 -3.02 11.20
CA GLU A 52 -41.97 -4.29 10.47
C GLU A 52 -40.60 -4.73 9.96
N TRP A 53 -40.42 -6.03 9.75
CA TRP A 53 -39.22 -6.58 9.13
C TRP A 53 -39.20 -6.28 7.64
N VAL A 54 -38.14 -5.63 7.18
CA VAL A 54 -37.82 -5.44 5.76
C VAL A 54 -37.05 -6.67 5.26
N SER A 55 -37.47 -7.25 4.16
CA SER A 55 -36.91 -8.50 3.61
C SER A 55 -36.81 -8.43 2.08
N ASN A 56 -36.89 -9.58 1.38
CA ASN A 56 -36.82 -9.69 -0.08
C ASN A 56 -35.42 -9.41 -0.65
N PHE A 57 -34.39 -10.01 -0.04
CA PHE A 57 -33.04 -9.98 -0.57
C PHE A 57 -32.93 -10.78 -1.87
N THR A 58 -31.96 -10.40 -2.70
CA THR A 58 -31.56 -11.12 -3.90
C THR A 58 -30.11 -11.55 -3.80
N GLN A 59 -29.77 -12.66 -4.40
CA GLN A 59 -28.42 -13.15 -4.47
C GLN A 59 -27.59 -12.20 -5.35
N PHE A 60 -26.43 -11.79 -4.84
CA PHE A 60 -25.42 -11.02 -5.59
C PHE A 60 -24.32 -11.95 -6.12
N ARG A 61 -23.94 -12.95 -5.33
CA ARG A 61 -23.01 -14.02 -5.72
C ARG A 61 -23.50 -15.37 -5.21
N PRO A 62 -23.31 -16.47 -5.94
CA PRO A 62 -22.68 -16.60 -7.25
C PRO A 62 -23.59 -16.24 -8.41
N SER A 63 -24.89 -16.31 -8.27
CA SER A 63 -25.88 -16.12 -9.35
C SER A 63 -26.71 -14.87 -9.11
N GLU A 64 -26.41 -13.80 -9.84
CA GLU A 64 -27.01 -12.49 -9.69
C GLU A 64 -28.55 -12.53 -9.89
N GLY A 65 -29.27 -11.82 -9.00
CA GLY A 65 -30.74 -11.68 -9.07
C GLY A 65 -31.54 -12.90 -8.64
N LYS A 66 -30.93 -14.06 -8.36
CA LYS A 66 -31.66 -15.24 -7.84
C LYS A 66 -32.10 -15.05 -6.41
N ARG A 67 -33.02 -15.90 -5.97
CA ARG A 67 -33.43 -15.97 -4.56
C ARG A 67 -32.28 -16.51 -3.70
N PRO A 68 -31.93 -15.88 -2.56
CA PRO A 68 -30.92 -16.38 -1.65
C PRO A 68 -31.34 -17.74 -1.05
N GLN A 69 -30.38 -18.61 -0.80
CA GLN A 69 -30.62 -19.89 -0.13
C GLN A 69 -31.08 -19.67 1.33
N GLN A 70 -30.53 -18.65 1.98
CA GLN A 70 -30.90 -18.25 3.33
C GLN A 70 -31.48 -16.84 3.30
N GLN A 71 -32.62 -16.65 3.92
CA GLN A 71 -33.32 -15.37 3.92
C GLN A 71 -32.73 -14.43 4.98
N THR A 72 -32.87 -13.14 4.74
CA THR A 72 -32.42 -12.08 5.65
C THR A 72 -33.55 -11.05 5.80
N ALA A 73 -33.65 -10.49 6.99
CA ALA A 73 -34.56 -9.37 7.26
C ALA A 73 -33.88 -8.36 8.19
N PHE A 74 -34.29 -7.09 8.12
CA PHE A 74 -33.74 -6.05 8.99
C PHE A 74 -34.85 -5.09 9.46
N LYS A 75 -34.54 -4.37 10.54
CA LYS A 75 -35.37 -3.27 11.07
C LYS A 75 -34.49 -2.09 11.38
N LEU A 76 -34.99 -0.87 11.25
CA LEU A 76 -34.30 0.37 11.52
C LEU A 76 -35.12 1.28 12.43
N LEU A 77 -34.46 1.79 13.48
CA LEU A 77 -34.99 2.83 14.36
C LEU A 77 -33.93 3.93 14.55
N TYR A 78 -34.35 5.12 14.93
CA TYR A 78 -33.42 6.19 15.30
C TYR A 78 -33.98 7.03 16.46
N ASP A 79 -33.06 7.71 17.16
CA ASP A 79 -33.37 8.80 18.08
C ASP A 79 -32.50 10.03 17.74
N ASN A 80 -32.28 10.94 18.68
CA ASN A 80 -31.51 12.16 18.44
C ASN A 80 -29.98 11.91 18.43
N GLU A 81 -29.55 10.72 18.82
CA GLU A 81 -28.13 10.40 19.02
C GLU A 81 -27.67 9.19 18.18
N PHE A 82 -28.57 8.24 17.93
CA PHE A 82 -28.20 6.94 17.39
C PHE A 82 -29.16 6.45 16.31
N ILE A 83 -28.60 5.65 15.40
CA ILE A 83 -29.33 4.69 14.59
C ILE A 83 -29.25 3.34 15.29
N TYR A 84 -30.39 2.66 15.40
CA TYR A 84 -30.51 1.29 15.88
C TYR A 84 -30.81 0.37 14.69
N VAL A 85 -30.06 -0.73 14.59
CA VAL A 85 -30.15 -1.70 13.51
C VAL A 85 -30.40 -3.08 14.11
N ALA A 86 -31.43 -3.76 13.65
CA ALA A 86 -31.64 -5.17 13.93
C ALA A 86 -31.57 -5.94 12.62
N ILE A 87 -30.78 -7.00 12.58
CA ILE A 87 -30.70 -7.92 11.44
C ILE A 87 -31.03 -9.33 11.90
N TRP A 88 -31.94 -9.98 11.21
CA TRP A 88 -32.24 -11.39 11.36
C TRP A 88 -31.69 -12.16 10.16
N ALA A 89 -30.62 -12.84 10.38
CA ALA A 89 -29.94 -13.69 9.40
C ALA A 89 -30.48 -15.13 9.55
N LYS A 90 -31.64 -15.43 8.92
CA LYS A 90 -32.31 -16.74 8.96
C LYS A 90 -31.37 -17.80 8.41
N ASP A 91 -31.42 -18.98 9.05
CA ASP A 91 -30.63 -20.11 8.60
C ASP A 91 -31.39 -21.43 8.87
N THR A 92 -31.51 -22.26 7.83
CA THR A 92 -32.18 -23.58 7.91
C THR A 92 -31.30 -24.65 8.55
N SER A 93 -30.04 -24.34 8.81
CA SER A 93 -29.04 -25.23 9.43
C SER A 93 -28.19 -24.43 10.43
N PRO A 94 -28.78 -23.99 11.58
CA PRO A 94 -28.10 -23.10 12.52
C PRO A 94 -26.76 -23.63 13.05
N ASP A 95 -26.65 -24.93 13.22
CA ASP A 95 -25.41 -25.59 13.66
C ASP A 95 -24.22 -25.46 12.63
N SER A 96 -24.54 -25.05 11.42
CA SER A 96 -23.56 -24.82 10.35
C SER A 96 -23.16 -23.35 10.22
N ILE A 97 -23.65 -22.46 11.07
CA ILE A 97 -23.27 -21.04 11.11
C ILE A 97 -21.80 -20.94 11.53
N SER A 98 -21.01 -20.26 10.75
CA SER A 98 -19.60 -20.08 11.03
C SER A 98 -19.38 -18.90 11.99
N MET A 99 -19.27 -19.19 13.29
CA MET A 99 -19.01 -18.21 14.36
C MET A 99 -17.52 -18.12 14.65
N ARG A 100 -16.76 -17.44 13.77
CA ARG A 100 -15.32 -17.23 13.92
C ARG A 100 -15.04 -15.92 14.61
N LEU A 101 -14.42 -16.00 15.78
CA LEU A 101 -13.95 -14.82 16.48
C LEU A 101 -12.64 -14.37 15.87
N SER A 102 -12.59 -13.14 15.42
CA SER A 102 -11.39 -12.51 14.86
C SER A 102 -11.18 -11.15 15.49
N ARG A 103 -10.04 -10.56 15.22
CA ARG A 103 -9.83 -9.14 15.51
C ARG A 103 -10.79 -8.29 14.68
N ARG A 104 -11.16 -7.09 15.16
CA ARG A 104 -11.87 -6.07 14.39
C ARG A 104 -11.24 -5.93 13.00
N ASP A 105 -12.04 -5.77 11.98
CA ASP A 105 -11.72 -5.64 10.55
C ASP A 105 -11.13 -6.86 9.86
N ALA A 106 -10.92 -7.96 10.59
CA ALA A 106 -10.41 -9.21 10.02
C ALA A 106 -11.53 -10.18 9.58
N GLY A 107 -12.64 -9.69 9.05
CA GLY A 107 -13.89 -10.37 8.75
C GLY A 107 -13.80 -11.82 8.28
N ASP A 108 -14.24 -12.75 9.13
CA ASP A 108 -14.30 -14.18 8.83
C ASP A 108 -15.59 -14.79 9.41
N GLY A 109 -16.10 -15.83 8.73
CA GLY A 109 -17.35 -16.48 9.12
C GLY A 109 -18.60 -15.92 8.44
N ASP A 110 -19.79 -16.24 9.00
CA ASP A 110 -21.06 -15.67 8.54
C ASP A 110 -21.13 -14.20 8.88
N LEU A 111 -21.45 -13.34 7.90
CA LEU A 111 -21.44 -11.90 8.00
C LEU A 111 -22.81 -11.30 7.65
N ALA A 112 -23.18 -10.22 8.33
CA ALA A 112 -24.24 -9.32 7.91
C ALA A 112 -23.80 -7.87 8.10
N GLY A 113 -24.20 -7.00 7.18
CA GLY A 113 -23.80 -5.61 7.20
C GLY A 113 -24.86 -4.67 6.68
N ILE A 114 -24.73 -3.41 7.08
CA ILE A 114 -25.53 -2.29 6.63
C ILE A 114 -24.63 -1.15 6.21
N GLU A 115 -24.99 -0.49 5.13
CA GLU A 115 -24.20 0.55 4.50
C GLU A 115 -25.09 1.77 4.19
N PHE A 116 -24.62 2.95 4.58
CA PHE A 116 -25.36 4.21 4.47
C PHE A 116 -24.62 5.20 3.58
N ASP A 117 -25.21 5.61 2.47
CA ASP A 117 -24.83 6.83 1.78
C ASP A 117 -25.58 7.99 2.43
N SER A 118 -25.00 8.49 3.52
CA SER A 118 -25.61 9.56 4.32
C SER A 118 -25.50 10.95 3.68
N TYR A 119 -24.62 11.12 2.70
CA TYR A 119 -24.56 12.32 1.86
C TYR A 119 -25.59 12.32 0.74
N ASN A 120 -26.12 11.14 0.38
CA ASN A 120 -26.94 10.90 -0.81
C ASN A 120 -26.25 11.38 -2.11
N ASP A 121 -24.94 11.14 -2.18
CA ASP A 121 -24.08 11.58 -3.28
C ASP A 121 -23.80 10.47 -4.30
N HIS A 122 -24.26 9.24 -4.01
CA HIS A 122 -24.11 8.04 -4.82
C HIS A 122 -22.65 7.62 -5.06
N ARG A 123 -21.75 8.00 -4.14
CA ARG A 123 -20.32 7.77 -4.21
C ARG A 123 -19.66 7.47 -2.89
N THR A 124 -20.19 8.02 -1.81
CA THR A 124 -19.60 7.90 -0.47
C THR A 124 -20.58 7.17 0.44
N ALA A 125 -20.09 6.18 1.17
CA ALA A 125 -20.91 5.47 2.16
C ALA A 125 -20.09 5.10 3.38
N PHE A 126 -20.80 4.80 4.47
CA PHE A 126 -20.27 4.24 5.71
C PHE A 126 -20.83 2.85 5.90
N SER A 127 -19.96 1.88 6.10
CA SER A 127 -20.28 0.46 6.11
C SER A 127 -20.00 -0.13 7.48
N PHE A 128 -21.00 -0.84 8.03
CA PHE A 128 -20.95 -1.48 9.34
C PHE A 128 -21.33 -2.95 9.19
N TRP A 129 -20.39 -3.82 9.41
CA TRP A 129 -20.58 -5.26 9.33
C TRP A 129 -20.27 -5.92 10.66
N VAL A 130 -20.92 -7.04 10.88
CA VAL A 130 -20.66 -7.90 12.04
C VAL A 130 -20.71 -9.35 11.59
N ASN A 131 -19.83 -10.18 12.17
CA ASN A 131 -19.96 -11.62 12.01
C ASN A 131 -20.83 -12.23 13.10
N ALA A 132 -21.23 -13.48 12.91
CA ALA A 132 -22.10 -14.18 13.86
C ALA A 132 -21.48 -14.34 15.27
N ALA A 133 -20.16 -14.19 15.43
CA ALA A 133 -19.46 -14.19 16.73
C ALA A 133 -19.36 -12.80 17.38
N GLY A 134 -19.87 -11.73 16.74
CA GLY A 134 -19.86 -10.37 17.27
C GLY A 134 -18.61 -9.55 16.92
N THR A 135 -17.74 -10.00 16.02
CA THR A 135 -16.61 -9.20 15.52
C THR A 135 -17.10 -8.11 14.59
N LYS A 136 -16.70 -6.88 14.85
CA LYS A 136 -17.00 -5.69 14.04
C LYS A 136 -16.06 -5.58 12.84
N ILE A 137 -16.61 -5.06 11.74
CA ILE A 137 -15.87 -4.68 10.54
C ILE A 137 -16.47 -3.37 10.05
N ASP A 138 -15.67 -2.37 9.84
CA ASP A 138 -16.14 -1.07 9.38
C ASP A 138 -15.29 -0.55 8.22
N ASN A 139 -15.94 0.14 7.29
CA ASN A 139 -15.28 0.75 6.16
C ASN A 139 -15.89 2.11 5.84
N ALA A 140 -15.06 3.07 5.48
CA ALA A 140 -15.52 4.24 4.73
C ALA A 140 -15.40 3.93 3.24
N ILE A 141 -16.48 4.11 2.48
CA ILE A 141 -16.51 3.87 1.04
C ILE A 141 -16.42 5.21 0.31
N SER A 142 -15.52 5.31 -0.64
CA SER A 142 -15.31 6.48 -1.51
C SER A 142 -15.28 6.08 -2.97
N ASN A 143 -15.40 7.07 -3.87
CA ASN A 143 -15.32 6.85 -5.32
C ASN A 143 -16.23 5.72 -5.84
N ASP A 144 -17.41 5.60 -5.24
CA ASP A 144 -18.44 4.63 -5.64
C ASP A 144 -18.04 3.15 -5.49
N GLY A 145 -17.11 2.83 -4.58
CA GLY A 145 -16.76 1.43 -4.31
C GLY A 145 -15.36 1.19 -3.73
N ASN A 146 -14.56 2.24 -3.52
CA ASN A 146 -13.25 2.09 -2.87
C ASN A 146 -13.44 2.06 -1.35
N GLU A 147 -13.26 0.89 -0.76
CA GLU A 147 -13.33 0.68 0.68
C GLU A 147 -12.05 1.11 1.39
N ASP A 148 -12.19 1.79 2.51
CA ASP A 148 -11.12 2.14 3.44
C ASP A 148 -11.38 1.49 4.81
N PRO A 149 -10.77 0.32 5.10
CA PRO A 149 -10.94 -0.39 6.36
C PRO A 149 -10.16 0.24 7.53
N THR A 150 -9.52 1.37 7.31
CA THR A 150 -8.77 2.08 8.36
C THR A 150 -9.63 3.10 9.09
N TRP A 151 -10.84 3.36 8.60
CA TRP A 151 -11.85 4.14 9.30
C TRP A 151 -12.39 3.32 10.47
N ASP A 152 -12.18 3.78 11.70
CA ASP A 152 -12.43 3.06 12.94
C ASP A 152 -13.44 3.83 13.83
N PRO A 153 -14.76 3.78 13.50
CA PRO A 153 -15.81 4.46 14.25
C PRO A 153 -16.10 3.78 15.57
N ILE A 154 -16.65 4.52 16.52
CA ILE A 154 -17.20 3.94 17.75
C ILE A 154 -18.65 3.58 17.54
N TRP A 155 -18.97 2.29 17.61
CA TRP A 155 -20.33 1.78 17.59
C TRP A 155 -20.42 0.49 18.41
N TRP A 156 -21.63 0.10 18.77
CA TRP A 156 -21.88 -1.08 19.59
C TRP A 156 -22.70 -2.09 18.82
N VAL A 157 -22.39 -3.36 18.98
CA VAL A 157 -23.16 -4.48 18.42
C VAL A 157 -23.06 -5.69 19.33
N LYS A 158 -24.15 -6.42 19.43
CA LYS A 158 -24.21 -7.74 20.04
C LYS A 158 -24.91 -8.71 19.10
N THR A 159 -24.51 -9.96 19.17
CA THR A 159 -25.11 -11.04 18.38
C THR A 159 -25.64 -12.12 19.27
N SER A 160 -26.72 -12.77 18.83
CA SER A 160 -27.29 -13.97 19.43
C SER A 160 -27.69 -14.98 18.35
N HIS A 161 -27.94 -16.21 18.71
CA HIS A 161 -28.40 -17.25 17.79
C HIS A 161 -29.46 -18.15 18.44
N ASP A 162 -30.32 -18.70 17.61
CA ASP A 162 -31.31 -19.67 17.99
C ASP A 162 -31.53 -20.72 16.88
N SER A 163 -32.63 -21.51 17.00
CA SER A 163 -32.97 -22.54 16.02
C SER A 163 -33.40 -21.99 14.64
N THR A 164 -33.57 -20.68 14.49
CA THR A 164 -34.03 -20.03 13.25
C THR A 164 -32.90 -19.27 12.52
N GLY A 165 -31.71 -19.13 13.14
CA GLY A 165 -30.59 -18.41 12.61
C GLY A 165 -29.82 -17.61 13.66
N TRP A 166 -29.31 -16.47 13.27
CA TRP A 166 -28.64 -15.55 14.19
C TRP A 166 -29.14 -14.12 14.01
N TYR A 167 -28.94 -13.32 15.02
CA TYR A 167 -29.40 -11.95 15.11
C TYR A 167 -28.22 -11.05 15.39
N ALA A 168 -28.25 -9.87 14.81
CA ALA A 168 -27.33 -8.76 15.16
C ALA A 168 -28.19 -7.57 15.59
N GLU A 169 -27.84 -6.98 16.71
CA GLU A 169 -28.39 -5.73 17.20
C GLU A 169 -27.29 -4.71 17.37
N ALA A 170 -27.40 -3.58 16.66
CA ALA A 170 -26.40 -2.56 16.64
C ALA A 170 -26.96 -1.18 17.00
N LYS A 171 -26.07 -0.36 17.56
CA LYS A 171 -26.29 1.05 17.90
C LYS A 171 -25.15 1.87 17.35
N ILE A 172 -25.45 2.74 16.38
CA ILE A 172 -24.50 3.52 15.61
C ILE A 172 -24.71 5.01 15.94
N PRO A 173 -23.71 5.70 16.51
CA PRO A 173 -23.85 7.14 16.78
C PRO A 173 -23.99 7.94 15.47
N LEU A 174 -24.91 8.88 15.45
CA LEU A 174 -25.07 9.80 14.34
C LEU A 174 -23.85 10.69 14.13
N THR A 175 -23.01 10.82 15.15
CA THR A 175 -21.76 11.56 15.12
C THR A 175 -20.65 10.87 14.29
N GLU A 176 -20.74 9.55 14.10
CA GLU A 176 -19.83 8.81 13.22
C GLU A 176 -20.25 8.89 11.74
N LEU A 177 -21.50 9.33 11.50
CA LEU A 177 -22.07 9.51 10.16
C LEU A 177 -22.08 11.01 9.81
N ARG A 178 -21.61 11.31 8.63
CA ARG A 178 -21.57 12.71 8.14
C ARG A 178 -22.79 12.92 7.23
N PHE A 179 -23.68 13.83 7.59
CA PHE A 179 -24.91 14.11 6.85
C PHE A 179 -25.38 15.56 7.04
N LYS A 180 -26.27 15.99 6.14
CA LYS A 180 -26.95 17.27 6.25
C LYS A 180 -28.27 17.10 6.96
N ALA A 181 -28.62 18.02 7.89
CA ALA A 181 -29.92 18.06 8.55
C ALA A 181 -30.92 18.77 7.65
N ASP A 182 -31.75 18.02 6.96
CA ASP A 182 -32.84 18.56 6.12
C ASP A 182 -34.19 17.97 6.56
N ASP A 183 -35.28 18.71 6.28
CA ASP A 183 -36.62 18.18 6.41
C ASP A 183 -36.90 17.23 5.22
N GLY A 184 -37.38 15.99 5.51
CA GLY A 184 -37.53 14.97 4.47
C GLY A 184 -36.21 14.34 4.04
N GLN A 185 -35.32 14.07 4.97
CA GLN A 185 -33.99 13.48 4.74
C GLN A 185 -34.08 12.14 4.02
N VAL A 186 -33.24 11.99 2.99
CA VAL A 186 -33.13 10.77 2.16
C VAL A 186 -31.68 10.36 2.10
N TRP A 187 -31.41 9.07 2.40
CA TRP A 187 -30.07 8.46 2.28
C TRP A 187 -30.09 7.31 1.28
N GLY A 188 -28.94 6.94 0.77
CA GLY A 188 -28.75 5.64 0.13
C GLY A 188 -28.61 4.54 1.19
N LEU A 189 -29.13 3.34 0.89
CA LEU A 189 -29.10 2.18 1.79
C LEU A 189 -28.77 0.90 1.04
N GLN A 190 -27.84 0.14 1.60
CA GLN A 190 -27.67 -1.27 1.26
C GLN A 190 -27.60 -2.11 2.53
N VAL A 191 -28.20 -3.30 2.49
CA VAL A 191 -28.06 -4.30 3.54
C VAL A 191 -27.62 -5.60 2.88
N CYS A 192 -26.57 -6.19 3.43
CA CYS A 192 -25.87 -7.30 2.82
C CYS A 192 -25.77 -8.47 3.80
N ARG A 193 -25.63 -9.67 3.25
CA ARG A 193 -25.31 -10.88 4.01
C ARG A 193 -24.34 -11.77 3.24
N ILE A 194 -23.43 -12.42 3.96
CA ILE A 194 -22.57 -13.48 3.44
C ILE A 194 -22.85 -14.76 4.22
N VAL A 195 -23.30 -15.82 3.54
CA VAL A 195 -23.39 -17.17 4.08
C VAL A 195 -22.07 -17.85 3.79
N TYR A 196 -21.24 -17.97 4.83
CA TYR A 196 -19.84 -18.37 4.69
C TYR A 196 -19.67 -19.74 4.04
N ARG A 197 -20.42 -20.77 4.48
CA ARG A 197 -20.32 -22.15 4.00
C ARG A 197 -20.56 -22.31 2.50
N ASN A 198 -21.31 -21.38 1.87
CA ASN A 198 -21.64 -21.43 0.44
C ASN A 198 -20.92 -20.31 -0.34
N GLN A 199 -20.22 -19.41 0.35
CA GLN A 199 -19.71 -18.15 -0.24
C GLN A 199 -20.82 -17.43 -1.03
N GLU A 200 -22.05 -17.50 -0.53
CA GLU A 200 -23.18 -16.80 -1.10
C GLU A 200 -23.27 -15.42 -0.47
N SER A 201 -23.28 -14.39 -1.29
CA SER A 201 -23.65 -13.05 -0.85
C SER A 201 -25.00 -12.64 -1.39
N SER A 202 -25.79 -12.00 -0.56
CA SER A 202 -27.11 -11.46 -0.89
C SER A 202 -27.24 -10.02 -0.45
N VAL A 203 -28.05 -9.27 -1.18
CA VAL A 203 -28.23 -7.81 -1.02
C VAL A 203 -29.70 -7.48 -0.99
N TRP A 204 -30.08 -6.47 -0.20
CA TRP A 204 -31.46 -6.00 -0.13
C TRP A 204 -31.84 -5.25 -1.41
N GLN A 205 -31.10 -4.22 -1.79
CA GLN A 205 -31.24 -3.58 -3.09
C GLN A 205 -30.50 -4.41 -4.13
N PRO A 206 -31.17 -4.95 -5.15
CA PRO A 206 -30.50 -5.64 -6.24
C PRO A 206 -29.40 -4.76 -6.87
N ALA A 207 -28.22 -5.36 -7.06
CA ALA A 207 -27.09 -4.70 -7.69
C ALA A 207 -26.51 -5.60 -8.77
N SER A 208 -25.94 -5.00 -9.82
CA SER A 208 -25.36 -5.76 -10.92
C SER A 208 -23.81 -5.74 -10.85
N ARG A 209 -23.22 -6.92 -11.02
CA ARG A 209 -21.76 -7.10 -11.12
C ARG A 209 -21.18 -6.67 -12.48
N GLU A 210 -22.05 -6.48 -13.45
CA GLU A 210 -21.66 -5.98 -14.78
C GLU A 210 -21.74 -4.44 -14.87
N GLN A 211 -22.38 -3.77 -13.89
CA GLN A 211 -22.42 -2.31 -13.80
C GLN A 211 -21.26 -1.81 -12.94
N SER A 212 -20.66 -0.70 -13.35
CA SER A 212 -19.63 0.00 -12.57
C SER A 212 -20.27 0.76 -11.40
N GLY A 213 -19.55 0.79 -10.28
CA GLY A 213 -19.96 1.43 -9.04
C GLY A 213 -20.73 0.50 -8.10
N TRP A 214 -20.74 0.85 -6.82
CA TRP A 214 -21.40 0.13 -5.74
C TRP A 214 -22.43 1.01 -5.03
N VAL A 215 -22.00 2.17 -4.50
CA VAL A 215 -22.85 3.11 -3.75
C VAL A 215 -23.97 3.68 -4.63
N SER A 216 -23.67 3.93 -5.91
CA SER A 216 -24.66 4.41 -6.89
C SER A 216 -25.81 3.44 -7.15
N GLN A 217 -25.61 2.16 -6.81
CA GLN A 217 -26.64 1.12 -6.95
C GLN A 217 -27.51 0.94 -5.69
N TYR A 218 -27.28 1.70 -4.60
CA TYR A 218 -28.06 1.58 -3.36
C TYR A 218 -29.53 1.93 -3.55
N GLY A 219 -30.37 1.32 -2.68
CA GLY A 219 -31.78 1.68 -2.50
C GLY A 219 -31.95 2.98 -1.71
N ILE A 220 -33.16 3.31 -1.38
CA ILE A 220 -33.56 4.59 -0.75
C ILE A 220 -34.01 4.37 0.70
N LEU A 221 -33.42 5.13 1.62
CA LEU A 221 -33.83 5.22 3.02
C LEU A 221 -34.48 6.57 3.28
N ASN A 222 -35.77 6.60 3.58
CA ASN A 222 -36.50 7.79 3.94
C ASN A 222 -36.57 7.91 5.47
N TRP A 223 -36.39 9.13 5.97
CA TRP A 223 -36.57 9.42 7.39
C TRP A 223 -37.99 9.92 7.69
N ASP A 224 -38.62 9.40 8.75
CA ASP A 224 -39.97 9.83 9.15
C ASP A 224 -39.98 11.13 9.98
N GLY A 225 -38.81 11.72 10.21
CA GLY A 225 -38.65 12.99 10.93
C GLY A 225 -37.28 13.59 10.76
N LYS A 226 -37.09 14.75 11.35
CA LYS A 226 -35.84 15.48 11.32
C LYS A 226 -34.86 15.00 12.40
N VAL A 227 -33.64 14.84 12.03
CA VAL A 227 -32.52 14.57 12.95
C VAL A 227 -31.45 15.64 12.74
N SER A 228 -30.90 16.14 13.84
CA SER A 228 -29.82 17.13 13.80
C SER A 228 -28.52 16.45 14.29
N PRO A 229 -27.47 16.46 13.50
CA PRO A 229 -26.21 15.88 13.93
C PRO A 229 -25.62 16.68 15.10
N ARG A 230 -24.93 15.98 15.99
CA ARG A 230 -24.17 16.59 17.09
C ARG A 230 -22.70 16.69 16.71
N ARG A 231 -22.03 17.69 17.26
CA ARG A 231 -20.58 17.80 17.13
C ARG A 231 -19.90 16.88 18.12
N THR A 232 -18.87 16.20 17.71
CA THR A 232 -18.02 15.39 18.57
C THR A 232 -16.78 16.16 18.96
N ALA A 233 -16.36 16.00 20.20
CA ALA A 233 -15.03 16.36 20.64
C ALA A 233 -14.46 15.16 21.41
N SER A 234 -13.26 14.74 21.08
CA SER A 234 -12.54 13.74 21.86
C SER A 234 -11.07 14.07 21.95
N ILE A 235 -10.47 13.72 23.07
CA ILE A 235 -9.04 13.80 23.31
C ILE A 235 -8.58 12.45 23.87
N THR A 236 -7.49 11.92 23.36
CA THR A 236 -6.92 10.63 23.72
C THR A 236 -5.46 10.82 24.13
N PRO A 237 -5.19 11.23 25.37
CA PRO A 237 -3.82 11.21 25.90
C PRO A 237 -3.30 9.77 25.98
N TYR A 238 -1.98 9.63 25.83
CA TYR A 238 -1.29 8.37 25.99
C TYR A 238 0.08 8.54 26.63
N ALA A 239 0.52 7.48 27.27
CA ALA A 239 1.87 7.33 27.82
C ALA A 239 2.49 6.04 27.27
N VAL A 240 3.79 6.11 27.00
CA VAL A 240 4.58 5.00 26.47
C VAL A 240 5.82 4.85 27.32
N ALA A 241 6.05 3.62 27.81
CA ALA A 241 7.33 3.23 28.40
C ALA A 241 7.97 2.16 27.51
N LYS A 242 9.23 2.34 27.17
CA LYS A 242 10.00 1.48 26.28
C LYS A 242 11.33 1.12 26.92
N THR A 243 11.68 -0.16 26.90
CA THR A 243 13.03 -0.68 27.20
C THR A 243 13.58 -1.33 25.95
N ASP A 244 14.75 -0.91 25.53
CA ASP A 244 15.49 -1.43 24.38
C ASP A 244 16.72 -2.15 24.88
N GLN A 245 16.83 -3.47 24.70
CA GLN A 245 17.92 -4.32 25.16
C GLN A 245 18.72 -4.81 23.95
N TYR A 246 20.04 -4.65 23.99
CA TYR A 246 20.96 -4.96 22.90
C TYR A 246 22.26 -5.56 23.42
N ALA A 247 23.08 -6.10 22.54
CA ALA A 247 24.40 -6.61 22.89
C ALA A 247 25.26 -5.51 23.53
N LYS A 248 25.92 -5.83 24.62
CA LYS A 248 26.91 -4.93 25.22
C LYS A 248 28.15 -4.89 24.35
N ASP A 249 28.60 -3.70 24.03
CA ASP A 249 29.90 -3.46 23.47
C ASP A 249 30.72 -2.62 24.45
N GLY A 250 31.87 -3.16 24.89
CA GLY A 250 32.73 -2.48 25.83
C GLY A 250 33.50 -1.31 25.23
N GLU A 251 33.69 -1.32 23.94
CA GLU A 251 34.43 -0.29 23.17
C GLU A 251 33.47 0.85 22.77
N ASP A 252 32.24 0.54 22.37
CA ASP A 252 31.26 1.55 22.01
C ASP A 252 30.62 2.20 23.26
N PRO A 253 30.89 3.51 23.52
CA PRO A 253 30.35 4.21 24.67
C PRO A 253 28.83 4.29 24.74
N PHE A 254 28.12 4.11 23.61
CA PHE A 254 26.66 4.14 23.52
C PHE A 254 26.03 2.77 23.80
N LEU A 255 26.79 1.68 23.63
CA LEU A 255 26.33 0.31 23.83
C LEU A 255 26.78 -0.35 25.14
N LYS A 256 27.61 0.33 25.96
CA LYS A 256 28.13 -0.21 27.24
C LYS A 256 27.07 -0.69 28.21
N SER A 257 25.92 -0.02 28.29
CA SER A 257 24.86 -0.36 29.24
C SER A 257 24.13 -1.66 28.86
N GLY A 258 24.04 -1.99 27.54
CA GLY A 258 23.26 -3.09 27.02
C GLY A 258 21.75 -2.84 27.07
N HIS A 259 21.32 -1.66 27.51
CA HIS A 259 19.91 -1.26 27.51
C HIS A 259 19.72 0.26 27.46
N LYS A 260 18.57 0.68 26.95
CA LYS A 260 18.13 2.09 26.92
C LYS A 260 16.65 2.17 27.29
N GLU A 261 16.34 2.98 28.30
CA GLU A 261 14.95 3.21 28.71
C GLU A 261 14.45 4.54 28.17
N THR A 262 13.19 4.58 27.74
CA THR A 262 12.56 5.77 27.19
C THR A 262 11.11 5.87 27.68
N VAL A 263 10.72 7.03 28.15
CA VAL A 263 9.33 7.35 28.48
C VAL A 263 8.89 8.52 27.60
N LYS A 264 7.75 8.38 26.96
CA LYS A 264 7.14 9.40 26.13
C LYS A 264 5.68 9.60 26.50
N ALA A 265 5.17 10.79 26.27
CA ALA A 265 3.76 11.10 26.36
C ALA A 265 3.34 11.95 25.18
N GLY A 266 2.11 11.80 24.78
CA GLY A 266 1.50 12.57 23.69
C GLY A 266 -0.02 12.50 23.79
N PHE A 267 -0.69 13.07 22.81
CA PHE A 267 -2.14 12.95 22.70
C PHE A 267 -2.60 13.06 21.26
N ASP A 268 -3.73 12.41 20.99
CA ASP A 268 -4.53 12.61 19.78
C ASP A 268 -5.82 13.34 20.17
N ALA A 269 -6.31 14.23 19.30
CA ALA A 269 -7.58 14.90 19.51
C ALA A 269 -8.40 14.94 18.22
N ARG A 270 -9.70 14.76 18.33
CA ARG A 270 -10.66 14.87 17.23
C ARG A 270 -11.74 15.84 17.58
N LEU A 271 -11.94 16.85 16.73
CA LEU A 271 -12.92 17.90 16.90
C LEU A 271 -13.80 18.02 15.66
N GLY A 272 -15.11 17.86 15.82
CA GLY A 272 -16.08 18.16 14.78
C GLY A 272 -16.23 19.67 14.61
N LEU A 273 -15.57 20.26 13.60
CA LEU A 273 -15.69 21.69 13.29
C LEU A 273 -17.07 22.03 12.75
N SER A 274 -17.62 21.12 11.96
CA SER A 274 -19.02 21.14 11.50
C SER A 274 -19.54 19.71 11.43
N ASN A 275 -20.76 19.54 10.97
CA ASN A 275 -21.36 18.21 10.78
C ASN A 275 -20.61 17.36 9.76
N ASN A 276 -19.86 18.00 8.86
CA ASN A 276 -19.22 17.37 7.71
C ASN A 276 -17.71 17.59 7.68
N THR A 277 -17.14 18.26 8.69
CA THR A 277 -15.73 18.62 8.73
C THR A 277 -15.14 18.28 10.10
N THR A 278 -14.07 17.54 10.11
CA THR A 278 -13.35 17.10 11.30
C THR A 278 -11.94 17.67 11.29
N LEU A 279 -11.47 18.12 12.45
CA LEU A 279 -10.06 18.41 12.72
C LEU A 279 -9.51 17.28 13.59
N ASP A 280 -8.48 16.60 13.09
CA ASP A 280 -7.68 15.63 13.83
C ASP A 280 -6.32 16.26 14.15
N LEU A 281 -5.89 16.15 15.39
CA LEU A 281 -4.61 16.64 15.89
C LEU A 281 -3.83 15.52 16.54
N THR A 282 -2.52 15.51 16.36
CA THR A 282 -1.61 14.66 17.11
C THR A 282 -0.40 15.44 17.57
N VAL A 283 0.03 15.21 18.80
CA VAL A 283 1.22 15.84 19.37
C VAL A 283 2.13 14.77 19.93
N ASN A 284 3.40 14.81 19.51
CA ASN A 284 4.45 13.87 19.87
C ASN A 284 4.00 12.39 19.63
N PRO A 285 3.55 12.04 18.40
CA PRO A 285 2.99 10.73 18.14
C PRO A 285 4.00 9.61 18.37
N ASP A 286 3.51 8.50 18.92
CA ASP A 286 4.28 7.26 19.06
C ASP A 286 3.62 6.11 18.28
N PHE A 287 4.39 5.47 17.42
CA PHE A 287 3.96 4.38 16.56
C PHE A 287 4.60 3.03 16.90
N GLY A 288 5.16 2.88 18.09
CA GLY A 288 5.87 1.67 18.52
C GLY A 288 5.02 0.39 18.55
N GLN A 289 3.68 0.51 18.48
CA GLN A 289 2.77 -0.63 18.34
C GLN A 289 2.61 -1.11 16.89
N VAL A 290 3.10 -0.37 15.92
CA VAL A 290 2.98 -0.72 14.50
C VAL A 290 3.99 -1.82 14.15
N GLU A 291 3.53 -2.85 13.45
CA GLU A 291 4.38 -3.94 12.95
C GLU A 291 5.48 -3.40 12.04
N ALA A 292 6.71 -3.87 12.23
CA ALA A 292 7.83 -3.54 11.37
C ALA A 292 7.56 -3.94 9.90
N ASP A 293 8.24 -3.26 8.98
CA ASP A 293 8.19 -3.67 7.56
C ASP A 293 8.99 -4.96 7.39
N PRO A 294 8.51 -5.90 6.56
CA PRO A 294 9.19 -7.17 6.35
C PRO A 294 10.55 -6.97 5.65
N SER A 295 11.50 -7.85 5.99
CA SER A 295 12.81 -7.90 5.37
C SER A 295 12.70 -8.21 3.88
N GLN A 296 13.49 -7.50 3.08
CA GLN A 296 13.62 -7.72 1.63
C GLN A 296 14.98 -7.28 1.15
N LEU A 297 15.48 -7.94 0.11
CA LEU A 297 16.69 -7.53 -0.60
C LEU A 297 16.32 -6.66 -1.81
N ASN A 298 16.90 -5.46 -1.89
CA ASN A 298 16.78 -4.56 -3.03
C ASN A 298 18.17 -4.24 -3.59
N LEU A 299 18.50 -4.78 -4.75
CA LEU A 299 19.74 -4.49 -5.50
C LEU A 299 19.51 -3.50 -6.65
N SER A 300 18.29 -3.00 -6.82
CA SER A 300 17.98 -1.99 -7.83
C SER A 300 18.47 -0.60 -7.41
N ALA A 301 18.46 0.34 -8.36
CA ALA A 301 18.76 1.74 -8.07
C ALA A 301 17.58 2.51 -7.45
N PHE A 302 16.41 1.89 -7.33
CA PHE A 302 15.17 2.57 -6.96
C PHE A 302 14.73 2.28 -5.54
N GLU A 303 14.12 3.28 -4.91
CA GLU A 303 13.50 3.14 -3.59
C GLU A 303 12.29 2.20 -3.65
N THR A 304 12.16 1.33 -2.63
CA THR A 304 10.99 0.46 -2.50
C THR A 304 9.84 1.21 -1.85
N PHE A 305 8.66 1.13 -2.46
CA PHE A 305 7.44 1.66 -1.84
C PHE A 305 7.02 0.85 -0.61
N ARG A 306 6.71 1.55 0.47
CA ARG A 306 6.20 0.96 1.71
C ARG A 306 4.83 1.56 2.03
N GLN A 307 3.84 0.72 2.29
CA GLN A 307 2.52 1.20 2.69
C GLN A 307 2.57 1.94 4.03
N GLU A 308 1.78 3.02 4.14
CA GLU A 308 1.61 3.73 5.40
C GLU A 308 0.83 2.85 6.40
N LYS A 309 1.32 2.78 7.64
CA LYS A 309 0.72 1.98 8.72
C LYS A 309 0.36 2.83 9.95
N ARG A 310 0.76 4.10 9.98
CA ARG A 310 0.53 5.00 11.14
C ARG A 310 -0.91 5.55 11.10
N PRO A 311 -1.73 5.31 12.15
CA PRO A 311 -3.17 5.60 12.13
C PRO A 311 -3.52 7.03 11.72
N PHE A 312 -2.81 8.04 12.24
CA PHE A 312 -3.07 9.45 11.91
C PHE A 312 -3.02 9.74 10.40
N PHE A 313 -2.06 9.12 9.67
CA PHE A 313 -1.88 9.36 8.24
C PHE A 313 -2.76 8.46 7.36
N ILE A 314 -3.21 7.32 7.89
CA ILE A 314 -4.06 6.40 7.12
C ILE A 314 -5.50 6.91 7.08
N GLU A 315 -6.03 7.40 8.18
CA GLU A 315 -7.42 7.83 8.27
C GLU A 315 -7.68 9.00 7.31
N GLY A 316 -8.68 8.84 6.44
CA GLY A 316 -9.03 9.83 5.42
C GLY A 316 -8.03 9.94 4.26
N LYS A 317 -7.12 8.95 4.10
CA LYS A 317 -6.13 8.92 3.00
C LYS A 317 -6.73 9.09 1.62
N ASN A 318 -7.98 8.63 1.42
CA ASN A 318 -8.67 8.74 0.14
C ASN A 318 -8.85 10.18 -0.32
N ILE A 319 -9.01 11.14 0.63
CA ILE A 319 -9.10 12.56 0.31
C ILE A 319 -7.76 13.07 -0.24
N PHE A 320 -6.63 12.60 0.32
CA PHE A 320 -5.29 13.02 -0.07
C PHE A 320 -4.67 12.19 -1.21
N SER A 321 -5.46 11.35 -1.88
CA SER A 321 -4.98 10.56 -3.00
C SER A 321 -4.85 11.42 -4.26
N PHE A 322 -3.66 11.41 -4.88
CA PHE A 322 -3.42 12.00 -6.19
C PHE A 322 -2.39 11.15 -6.96
N PRO A 323 -2.85 10.10 -7.66
CA PRO A 323 -1.95 9.18 -8.38
C PRO A 323 -1.34 9.86 -9.63
N LEU A 324 -0.04 9.63 -9.84
CA LEU A 324 0.70 10.15 -10.99
C LEU A 324 0.62 9.22 -12.20
N MET A 325 0.56 7.91 -11.94
CA MET A 325 0.57 6.87 -12.95
C MET A 325 -0.69 5.99 -12.84
N PHE A 326 -0.72 4.92 -13.57
CA PHE A 326 -1.79 3.91 -13.59
C PHE A 326 -1.16 2.50 -13.57
N GLY A 327 -1.99 1.48 -13.32
CA GLY A 327 -1.58 0.08 -13.25
C GLY A 327 -1.35 -0.41 -11.82
N ASP A 328 -0.75 -1.59 -11.73
CA ASP A 328 -0.44 -2.30 -10.49
C ASP A 328 1.05 -2.16 -10.13
N GLY A 329 1.40 -2.59 -8.91
CA GLY A 329 2.77 -2.57 -8.42
C GLY A 329 3.32 -1.15 -8.19
N ASP A 330 4.62 -1.00 -8.33
CA ASP A 330 5.31 0.24 -7.94
C ASP A 330 4.90 1.45 -8.76
N LEU A 331 4.61 1.29 -10.05
CA LEU A 331 4.10 2.39 -10.89
C LEU A 331 2.74 2.91 -10.41
N GLY A 332 1.85 2.03 -9.98
CA GLY A 332 0.54 2.40 -9.43
C GLY A 332 0.61 3.12 -8.09
N ASN A 333 1.74 3.03 -7.38
CA ASN A 333 1.97 3.68 -6.10
C ASN A 333 2.53 5.10 -6.22
N GLU A 334 2.94 5.54 -7.42
CA GLU A 334 3.45 6.90 -7.63
C GLU A 334 2.36 7.94 -7.34
N SER A 335 2.67 8.93 -6.48
CA SER A 335 1.71 9.92 -6.01
C SER A 335 2.36 11.25 -5.60
N LEU A 336 1.58 12.35 -5.63
CA LEU A 336 2.05 13.66 -5.11
C LEU A 336 2.20 13.68 -3.60
N PHE A 337 1.53 12.80 -2.87
CA PHE A 337 1.62 12.71 -1.42
C PHE A 337 1.89 11.28 -0.97
N TYR A 338 2.98 11.11 -0.24
CA TYR A 338 3.43 9.86 0.37
C TYR A 338 3.76 10.11 1.85
N PRO A 339 2.86 9.80 2.79
CA PRO A 339 3.00 10.19 4.20
C PRO A 339 4.28 9.71 4.87
N ARG A 340 4.86 8.62 4.39
CA ARG A 340 6.12 8.05 4.94
C ARG A 340 7.32 8.98 4.81
N ARG A 341 7.23 10.05 4.00
CA ARG A 341 8.25 11.12 3.97
C ARG A 341 8.31 11.88 5.29
N ILE A 342 7.19 12.00 5.99
CA ILE A 342 7.08 12.72 7.26
C ILE A 342 7.59 11.82 8.39
N GLY A 343 8.63 12.24 9.11
CA GLY A 343 9.20 11.48 10.21
C GLY A 343 10.00 10.24 9.78
N ARG A 344 10.59 10.26 8.58
CA ARG A 344 11.46 9.22 8.04
C ARG A 344 12.80 9.13 8.79
N SER A 345 13.63 8.15 8.45
CA SER A 345 15.03 8.12 8.87
C SER A 345 15.78 9.34 8.34
N PRO A 346 16.75 9.88 9.09
CA PRO A 346 17.57 11.01 8.63
C PRO A 346 18.23 10.77 7.27
N HIS A 347 18.45 11.83 6.52
CA HIS A 347 19.05 11.75 5.18
C HIS A 347 20.57 11.68 5.22
N TYR A 348 21.21 12.28 6.23
CA TYR A 348 22.66 12.35 6.33
C TYR A 348 23.20 11.31 7.31
N TYR A 349 24.22 10.58 6.88
CA TYR A 349 24.99 9.64 7.67
C TYR A 349 26.45 10.13 7.68
N PRO A 350 26.95 10.67 8.81
CA PRO A 350 28.30 11.18 8.90
C PRO A 350 29.35 10.08 8.70
N ASP A 351 30.39 10.40 7.94
CA ASP A 351 31.59 9.57 7.88
C ASP A 351 32.31 9.60 9.24
N LEU A 352 32.70 8.44 9.73
CA LEU A 352 33.39 8.29 11.01
C LEU A 352 34.89 8.14 10.79
N ALA A 353 35.68 8.87 11.59
CA ALA A 353 37.11 8.62 11.69
C ALA A 353 37.41 7.39 12.53
N ASP A 354 38.64 6.87 12.43
CA ASP A 354 39.07 5.73 13.24
C ASP A 354 38.89 6.00 14.75
N GLY A 355 38.21 5.08 15.41
CA GLY A 355 37.91 5.16 16.85
C GLY A 355 36.73 6.06 17.21
N GLU A 356 36.02 6.65 16.26
CA GLU A 356 34.73 7.33 16.49
C GLU A 356 33.56 6.32 16.57
N TYR A 357 32.64 6.57 17.48
CA TYR A 357 31.38 5.84 17.64
C TYR A 357 30.22 6.79 17.49
N ILE A 358 29.05 6.31 17.02
CA ILE A 358 27.87 7.14 16.72
C ILE A 358 26.59 6.59 17.35
N ASP A 359 25.81 7.47 18.04
CA ASP A 359 24.39 7.23 18.35
C ASP A 359 23.54 7.97 17.32
N MET A 360 23.03 7.22 16.35
CA MET A 360 22.26 7.75 15.21
C MET A 360 20.76 7.61 15.47
N PRO A 361 19.94 8.66 15.35
CA PRO A 361 18.49 8.53 15.45
C PRO A 361 17.93 7.72 14.28
N SER A 362 17.11 6.72 14.59
CA SER A 362 16.52 5.83 13.57
C SER A 362 15.37 6.48 12.78
N PHE A 363 14.78 7.55 13.30
CA PHE A 363 13.72 8.33 12.64
C PHE A 363 13.67 9.77 13.19
N THR A 364 13.10 10.65 12.40
CA THR A 364 12.90 12.06 12.77
C THR A 364 11.63 12.21 13.60
N ASN A 365 11.72 12.91 14.72
CA ASN A 365 10.58 13.08 15.62
C ASN A 365 9.54 14.04 15.02
N ILE A 366 8.27 13.60 14.98
CA ILE A 366 7.15 14.47 14.63
C ILE A 366 6.73 15.24 15.90
N ILE A 367 6.90 16.56 15.91
CA ILE A 367 6.48 17.40 17.03
C ILE A 367 4.96 17.38 17.12
N GLY A 368 4.29 17.56 15.97
CA GLY A 368 2.86 17.52 15.87
C GLY A 368 2.37 17.54 14.43
N ALA A 369 1.13 17.14 14.27
CA ALA A 369 0.42 17.23 12.99
C ALA A 369 -1.04 17.58 13.20
N ALA A 370 -1.61 18.31 12.25
CA ALA A 370 -3.01 18.70 12.18
C ALA A 370 -3.60 18.29 10.83
N LYS A 371 -4.81 17.74 10.83
CA LYS A 371 -5.48 17.29 9.62
C LYS A 371 -6.94 17.71 9.65
N ILE A 372 -7.37 18.51 8.68
CA ILE A 372 -8.76 18.84 8.45
C ILE A 372 -9.27 18.04 7.26
N THR A 373 -10.34 17.30 7.44
CA THR A 373 -11.03 16.58 6.38
C THR A 373 -12.51 16.85 6.43
N GLY A 374 -13.13 17.00 5.25
CA GLY A 374 -14.56 17.22 5.18
C GLY A 374 -15.12 17.06 3.79
N LYS A 375 -16.42 16.76 3.72
CA LYS A 375 -17.19 16.77 2.48
C LYS A 375 -18.52 17.48 2.72
N SER A 376 -18.78 18.52 1.96
CA SER A 376 -20.05 19.24 2.06
C SER A 376 -21.16 18.54 1.27
N SER A 377 -22.41 18.81 1.64
CA SER A 377 -23.60 18.24 0.99
C SER A 377 -23.74 18.63 -0.49
N ASN A 378 -23.06 19.70 -0.94
CA ASN A 378 -23.01 20.06 -2.35
C ASN A 378 -21.89 19.36 -3.11
N GLY A 379 -21.23 18.34 -2.50
CA GLY A 379 -20.20 17.53 -3.15
C GLY A 379 -18.79 18.15 -3.13
N LEU A 380 -18.51 19.18 -2.32
CA LEU A 380 -17.17 19.75 -2.16
C LEU A 380 -16.42 19.00 -1.06
N SER A 381 -15.36 18.30 -1.39
CA SER A 381 -14.42 17.66 -0.47
C SER A 381 -13.20 18.54 -0.24
N ILE A 382 -12.75 18.67 1.00
CA ILE A 382 -11.58 19.45 1.40
C ILE A 382 -10.70 18.59 2.30
N GLY A 383 -9.41 18.60 2.04
CA GLY A 383 -8.37 18.05 2.89
C GLY A 383 -7.26 19.06 3.10
N VAL A 384 -6.86 19.28 4.33
CA VAL A 384 -5.67 20.07 4.68
C VAL A 384 -4.89 19.27 5.72
N LEU A 385 -3.61 19.08 5.48
CA LEU A 385 -2.70 18.43 6.43
C LEU A 385 -1.49 19.32 6.62
N GLU A 386 -1.11 19.50 7.85
CA GLU A 386 0.09 20.21 8.28
C GLU A 386 0.85 19.32 9.26
N SER A 387 2.17 19.19 9.10
CA SER A 387 3.00 18.42 10.02
C SER A 387 4.37 19.04 10.16
N VAL A 388 4.91 18.99 11.36
CA VAL A 388 6.23 19.55 11.69
C VAL A 388 7.09 18.47 12.32
N THR A 389 8.30 18.31 11.80
CA THR A 389 9.32 17.41 12.36
C THR A 389 10.45 18.23 13.00
N ASP A 390 10.98 17.69 14.08
CA ASP A 390 12.10 18.29 14.80
C ASP A 390 13.41 18.10 14.04
N ARG A 391 14.40 18.90 14.39
CA ARG A 391 15.79 18.69 13.99
C ARG A 391 16.31 17.38 14.60
N ALA A 392 16.97 16.54 13.83
CA ALA A 392 17.64 15.36 14.33
C ALA A 392 19.15 15.54 14.31
N ASN A 393 19.80 15.17 15.44
CA ASN A 393 21.24 15.19 15.57
C ASN A 393 21.75 13.79 15.91
N ALA A 394 22.80 13.35 15.25
CA ALA A 394 23.62 12.24 15.68
C ALA A 394 24.62 12.70 16.72
N THR A 395 24.93 11.85 17.70
CA THR A 395 25.99 12.10 18.67
C THR A 395 27.20 11.23 18.34
N ILE A 396 28.34 11.84 18.09
CA ILE A 396 29.59 11.16 17.80
C ILE A 396 30.52 11.27 19.02
N ASP A 397 31.09 10.17 19.47
CA ASP A 397 32.02 10.10 20.61
C ASP A 397 33.39 9.67 20.11
N LEU A 398 34.44 10.43 20.51
CA LEU A 398 35.83 10.06 20.34
C LEU A 398 36.51 10.11 21.70
N ASN A 399 36.83 8.96 22.26
CA ASN A 399 37.54 8.86 23.57
C ASN A 399 36.86 9.64 24.69
N GLY A 400 35.52 9.66 24.73
CA GLY A 400 34.73 10.36 25.73
C GLY A 400 34.43 11.84 25.42
N VAL A 401 34.95 12.36 24.32
CA VAL A 401 34.62 13.69 23.83
C VAL A 401 33.47 13.60 22.82
N ARG A 402 32.34 14.20 23.14
CA ARG A 402 31.13 14.13 22.31
C ARG A 402 30.92 15.38 21.49
N ARG A 403 30.56 15.19 20.22
CA ARG A 403 30.07 16.25 19.31
C ARG A 403 28.71 15.86 18.75
N GLN A 404 27.89 16.84 18.44
CA GLN A 404 26.62 16.63 17.73
C GLN A 404 26.74 17.07 16.28
N VAL A 405 26.16 16.28 15.38
CA VAL A 405 26.09 16.55 13.96
C VAL A 405 24.63 16.54 13.56
N GLU A 406 24.18 17.60 12.90
CA GLU A 406 22.82 17.67 12.35
C GLU A 406 22.69 16.70 11.18
N VAL A 407 21.73 15.75 11.28
CA VAL A 407 21.52 14.71 10.28
C VAL A 407 20.19 14.85 9.56
N GLU A 408 19.27 15.64 10.09
CA GLU A 408 18.01 16.03 9.47
C GLU A 408 17.58 17.41 9.97
N PRO A 409 17.16 18.33 9.09
CA PRO A 409 16.74 19.67 9.47
C PRO A 409 15.32 19.67 10.05
N PHE A 410 15.03 20.72 10.81
CA PHE A 410 13.64 21.07 11.14
C PHE A 410 12.85 21.28 9.84
N THR A 411 11.73 20.56 9.70
CA THR A 411 10.98 20.54 8.46
C THR A 411 9.48 20.74 8.69
N ASN A 412 8.88 21.58 7.85
CA ASN A 412 7.45 21.77 7.76
C ASN A 412 6.91 21.09 6.48
N TYR A 413 5.82 20.35 6.62
CA TYR A 413 5.12 19.67 5.54
C TYR A 413 3.66 20.12 5.51
N ALA A 414 3.19 20.54 4.34
CA ALA A 414 1.81 20.95 4.14
C ALA A 414 1.21 20.28 2.91
N VAL A 415 -0.05 19.86 3.01
CA VAL A 415 -0.84 19.30 1.92
C VAL A 415 -2.21 19.93 1.90
N GLY A 416 -2.62 20.44 0.74
CA GLY A 416 -3.96 20.97 0.50
C GLY A 416 -4.64 20.20 -0.64
N ARG A 417 -5.88 19.76 -0.44
CA ARG A 417 -6.68 19.02 -1.43
C ARG A 417 -8.07 19.60 -1.50
N VAL A 418 -8.54 19.85 -2.72
CA VAL A 418 -9.94 20.23 -2.98
C VAL A 418 -10.47 19.39 -4.11
N GLU A 419 -11.66 18.84 -3.96
CA GLU A 419 -12.34 18.10 -5.02
C GLU A 419 -13.85 18.40 -5.01
N LYS A 420 -14.43 18.58 -6.18
CA LYS A 420 -15.84 18.86 -6.38
C LYS A 420 -16.49 17.78 -7.21
N ASP A 421 -17.53 17.18 -6.65
CA ASP A 421 -18.44 16.30 -7.39
C ASP A 421 -19.54 17.12 -8.05
N LEU A 422 -19.80 16.83 -9.30
CA LEU A 422 -20.81 17.42 -10.14
C LEU A 422 -21.66 16.33 -10.80
N ASP A 423 -22.83 16.68 -11.31
CA ASP A 423 -23.70 15.80 -12.08
C ASP A 423 -23.98 14.44 -11.35
N GLY A 424 -24.39 14.55 -10.08
CA GLY A 424 -24.71 13.35 -9.27
C GLY A 424 -23.52 12.39 -9.12
N GLY A 425 -22.29 12.92 -9.08
CA GLY A 425 -21.07 12.14 -8.94
C GLY A 425 -20.51 11.57 -10.25
N ASN A 426 -21.09 11.88 -11.40
CA ASN A 426 -20.56 11.48 -12.71
C ASN A 426 -19.33 12.27 -13.13
N THR A 427 -19.20 13.49 -12.66
CA THR A 427 -18.06 14.39 -12.97
C THR A 427 -17.35 14.79 -11.69
N GLN A 428 -16.03 14.75 -11.71
CA GLN A 428 -15.16 15.18 -10.62
C GLN A 428 -14.11 16.13 -11.15
N VAL A 429 -13.91 17.23 -10.45
CA VAL A 429 -12.82 18.18 -10.72
C VAL A 429 -12.13 18.49 -9.41
N GLY A 430 -10.82 18.42 -9.39
CA GLY A 430 -10.08 18.66 -8.17
C GLY A 430 -8.69 19.22 -8.39
N GLY A 431 -8.05 19.59 -7.30
CA GLY A 431 -6.66 20.02 -7.27
C GLY A 431 -5.99 19.70 -5.95
N MET A 432 -4.69 19.52 -6.01
CA MET A 432 -3.83 19.24 -4.86
C MET A 432 -2.60 20.13 -4.90
N ILE A 433 -2.17 20.58 -3.74
CA ILE A 433 -0.88 21.24 -3.56
C ILE A 433 -0.13 20.52 -2.43
N THR A 434 1.19 20.41 -2.55
CA THR A 434 2.06 19.98 -1.46
C THR A 434 3.21 20.96 -1.29
N SER A 435 3.72 21.05 -0.07
CA SER A 435 4.84 21.93 0.26
C SER A 435 5.72 21.28 1.32
N THR A 436 7.01 21.27 1.11
CA THR A 436 8.04 20.91 2.09
C THR A 436 8.99 22.07 2.22
N ILE A 437 9.22 22.55 3.45
CA ILE A 437 10.14 23.66 3.75
C ILE A 437 11.08 23.20 4.85
N ARG A 438 12.39 23.27 4.58
CA ARG A 438 13.46 22.86 5.50
C ARG A 438 14.27 24.05 5.98
N ASN A 439 14.56 24.08 7.28
CA ASN A 439 15.50 25.05 7.85
C ASN A 439 16.92 24.46 7.83
N ILE A 440 17.63 24.62 6.71
CA ILE A 440 18.97 24.10 6.49
C ILE A 440 19.98 25.12 7.00
N ASP A 441 20.61 24.83 8.16
CA ASP A 441 21.61 25.66 8.81
C ASP A 441 23.03 25.03 8.72
N SER A 442 23.15 23.69 8.54
CA SER A 442 24.42 22.97 8.43
C SER A 442 24.85 22.76 6.98
N PRO A 443 26.14 22.96 6.66
CA PRO A 443 26.69 22.60 5.35
C PRO A 443 26.55 21.10 5.01
N ASP A 444 26.56 20.21 6.02
CA ASP A 444 26.53 18.76 5.86
C ASP A 444 25.23 18.26 5.23
N ILE A 445 24.15 19.04 5.34
CA ILE A 445 22.82 18.72 4.80
C ILE A 445 22.40 19.65 3.64
N ASN A 446 23.33 20.42 3.06
CA ASN A 446 23.07 21.30 1.90
C ASN A 446 22.67 20.54 0.62
N PHE A 447 22.83 19.23 0.59
CA PHE A 447 22.36 18.36 -0.51
C PHE A 447 20.84 18.15 -0.49
N LEU A 448 20.13 18.67 0.51
CA LEU A 448 18.67 18.63 0.60
C LEU A 448 18.06 19.89 -0.03
N HIS A 449 16.89 19.75 -0.65
CA HIS A 449 16.12 20.90 -1.09
C HIS A 449 15.69 21.75 0.11
N ARG A 450 15.87 23.06 0.01
CA ARG A 450 15.37 24.03 1.01
C ARG A 450 13.85 24.13 0.95
N SER A 451 13.29 24.13 -0.26
CA SER A 451 11.87 24.10 -0.49
C SER A 451 11.51 23.19 -1.68
N ALA A 452 10.39 22.49 -1.55
CA ALA A 452 9.82 21.68 -2.60
C ALA A 452 8.30 21.83 -2.62
N HIS A 453 7.77 22.20 -3.77
CA HIS A 453 6.34 22.47 -3.95
C HIS A 453 5.81 21.67 -5.13
N THR A 454 4.64 21.09 -4.97
CA THR A 454 3.93 20.47 -6.08
C THR A 454 2.51 21.01 -6.19
N ALA A 455 1.98 21.01 -7.41
CA ALA A 455 0.58 21.31 -7.67
C ALA A 455 0.05 20.36 -8.72
N GLY A 456 -1.21 19.94 -8.57
CA GLY A 456 -1.86 19.05 -9.52
C GLY A 456 -3.34 19.38 -9.65
N ILE A 457 -3.90 19.10 -10.83
CA ILE A 457 -5.33 19.14 -11.12
C ILE A 457 -5.77 17.79 -11.64
N ASN A 458 -6.98 17.39 -11.30
CA ASN A 458 -7.58 16.16 -11.81
C ASN A 458 -9.00 16.41 -12.29
N PHE A 459 -9.36 15.65 -13.31
CA PHE A 459 -10.69 15.59 -13.90
C PHE A 459 -11.07 14.14 -14.16
N HIS A 460 -12.30 13.78 -13.81
CA HIS A 460 -12.89 12.50 -14.17
C HIS A 460 -14.34 12.73 -14.61
N HIS A 461 -14.75 12.08 -15.69
CA HIS A 461 -16.14 12.11 -16.16
C HIS A 461 -16.57 10.74 -16.63
N SER A 462 -17.73 10.28 -16.13
CA SER A 462 -18.38 9.05 -16.54
C SER A 462 -19.73 9.34 -17.18
N TRP A 463 -20.14 8.54 -18.17
CA TRP A 463 -21.43 8.69 -18.85
C TRP A 463 -22.06 7.34 -19.22
N LYS A 464 -23.33 7.35 -19.63
CA LYS A 464 -24.14 6.14 -19.92
C LYS A 464 -24.15 5.16 -18.76
N ASP A 465 -24.63 5.60 -17.60
CA ASP A 465 -24.67 4.83 -16.36
C ASP A 465 -23.28 4.30 -15.97
N LYS A 466 -22.29 5.18 -16.00
CA LYS A 466 -20.89 4.92 -15.69
C LYS A 466 -20.23 3.83 -16.56
N LYS A 467 -20.81 3.55 -17.73
CA LYS A 467 -20.27 2.54 -18.65
C LYS A 467 -18.98 2.99 -19.34
N TRP A 468 -18.83 4.28 -19.57
CA TRP A 468 -17.68 4.90 -20.21
C TRP A 468 -17.10 5.96 -19.30
N TYR A 469 -15.80 6.14 -19.34
CA TYR A 469 -15.14 7.20 -18.59
C TYR A 469 -13.96 7.79 -19.34
N ILE A 470 -13.65 9.03 -18.98
CA ILE A 470 -12.40 9.70 -19.26
C ILE A 470 -11.84 10.27 -17.95
N SER A 471 -10.54 10.11 -17.76
CA SER A 471 -9.83 10.64 -16.59
C SER A 471 -8.56 11.36 -17.03
N PHE A 472 -8.29 12.51 -16.46
CA PHE A 472 -7.14 13.33 -16.77
C PHE A 472 -6.55 13.90 -15.48
N ASN A 473 -5.23 13.72 -15.28
CA ASN A 473 -4.47 14.40 -14.24
C ASN A 473 -3.34 15.18 -14.91
N SER A 474 -3.06 16.39 -14.41
CA SER A 474 -1.86 17.13 -14.75
C SER A 474 -1.24 17.69 -13.48
N TYR A 475 0.06 17.69 -13.39
CA TYR A 475 0.77 18.10 -12.21
C TYR A 475 2.12 18.74 -12.57
N MET A 476 2.64 19.52 -11.63
CA MET A 476 3.94 20.17 -11.73
C MET A 476 4.65 20.14 -10.38
N SER A 477 5.96 20.24 -10.42
CA SER A 477 6.82 20.40 -9.26
C SER A 477 7.78 21.55 -9.43
N HIS A 478 8.16 22.16 -8.32
CA HIS A 478 9.23 23.16 -8.24
C HIS A 478 10.05 22.88 -6.97
N VAL A 479 11.32 22.60 -7.13
CA VAL A 479 12.26 22.38 -6.03
C VAL A 479 13.37 23.41 -6.09
N GLU A 480 13.80 23.91 -4.92
CA GLU A 480 14.83 24.93 -4.78
C GLU A 480 15.79 24.53 -3.64
N GLY A 481 17.09 24.78 -3.85
CA GLY A 481 18.11 24.49 -2.87
C GLY A 481 19.46 25.09 -3.24
N ASP A 482 20.49 24.69 -2.52
CA ASP A 482 21.86 24.94 -2.94
C ASP A 482 22.17 24.23 -4.26
N SER A 483 23.22 24.67 -4.94
CA SER A 483 23.66 23.98 -6.17
C SER A 483 23.97 22.50 -5.94
N THR A 484 24.49 22.14 -4.76
CA THR A 484 24.73 20.76 -4.36
C THR A 484 23.41 19.95 -4.31
N ALA A 485 22.34 20.50 -3.74
CA ALA A 485 21.04 19.85 -3.70
C ALA A 485 20.50 19.54 -5.10
N ILE A 486 20.61 20.51 -6.00
CA ILE A 486 20.10 20.35 -7.37
C ILE A 486 20.99 19.41 -8.20
N VAL A 487 22.31 19.40 -7.98
CA VAL A 487 23.20 18.40 -8.59
C VAL A 487 22.85 16.99 -8.11
N THR A 488 22.72 16.80 -6.79
CA THR A 488 22.31 15.51 -6.20
C THR A 488 21.00 15.00 -6.81
N THR A 489 20.00 15.89 -7.01
CA THR A 489 18.76 15.54 -7.66
C THR A 489 18.96 15.15 -9.13
N GLN A 490 19.69 15.92 -9.90
CA GLN A 490 19.97 15.64 -11.31
C GLN A 490 20.71 14.30 -11.49
N GLU A 491 21.59 13.93 -10.55
CA GLU A 491 22.35 12.67 -10.57
C GLU A 491 21.60 11.48 -9.96
N SER A 492 20.49 11.72 -9.27
CA SER A 492 19.72 10.67 -8.60
C SER A 492 19.18 9.63 -9.58
N SER A 493 18.79 8.46 -9.04
CA SER A 493 18.19 7.37 -9.81
C SER A 493 16.90 7.77 -10.54
N ALA A 494 16.21 8.79 -10.05
CA ALA A 494 15.01 9.32 -10.71
C ALA A 494 15.32 10.13 -11.98
N HIS A 495 16.54 10.66 -12.17
CA HIS A 495 16.84 11.63 -13.21
C HIS A 495 18.00 11.25 -14.14
N TYR A 496 19.18 10.93 -13.59
CA TYR A 496 20.40 10.59 -14.36
C TYR A 496 20.73 11.58 -15.48
N PHE A 497 20.81 12.89 -15.19
CA PHE A 497 21.17 13.93 -16.16
C PHE A 497 22.62 13.86 -16.62
N GLN A 498 23.50 13.20 -15.86
CA GLN A 498 24.89 12.96 -16.18
C GLN A 498 25.13 11.94 -17.30
N ARG A 499 24.10 11.27 -17.79
CA ARG A 499 24.25 10.26 -18.86
C ARG A 499 24.89 10.86 -20.10
N PRO A 500 26.01 10.29 -20.59
CA PRO A 500 26.78 10.88 -21.70
C PRO A 500 26.07 10.80 -23.05
N ASP A 501 25.09 9.91 -23.20
CA ASP A 501 24.33 9.69 -24.43
C ASP A 501 22.92 10.31 -24.43
N ALA A 502 22.59 11.07 -23.40
CA ALA A 502 21.30 11.74 -23.31
C ALA A 502 21.24 12.91 -24.31
N SER A 503 20.15 12.97 -25.09
CA SER A 503 19.95 14.05 -26.07
C SER A 503 19.07 15.19 -25.55
N ASN A 504 18.28 14.93 -24.52
CA ASN A 504 17.24 15.80 -24.01
C ASN A 504 17.48 16.32 -22.60
N VAL A 505 18.50 15.82 -21.90
CA VAL A 505 18.91 16.24 -20.56
C VAL A 505 20.41 16.45 -20.49
N ARG A 506 20.85 17.31 -19.59
CA ARG A 506 22.27 17.56 -19.33
C ARG A 506 22.45 18.01 -17.89
N LEU A 507 23.45 17.46 -17.23
CA LEU A 507 23.87 17.91 -15.90
C LEU A 507 24.33 19.38 -15.95
N ASP A 508 23.79 20.20 -15.07
CA ASP A 508 24.16 21.60 -14.90
C ASP A 508 24.41 21.88 -13.41
N SER A 509 25.67 21.97 -13.04
CA SER A 509 26.14 22.19 -11.67
C SER A 509 25.89 23.59 -11.13
N SER A 510 25.44 24.52 -11.97
CA SER A 510 25.11 25.90 -11.54
C SER A 510 23.65 26.09 -11.15
N ARG A 511 22.78 25.15 -11.48
CA ARG A 511 21.37 25.22 -11.15
C ARG A 511 21.13 25.23 -9.65
N ARG A 512 20.11 26.00 -9.22
CA ARG A 512 19.62 26.05 -7.85
C ARG A 512 18.14 25.73 -7.74
N GLN A 513 17.52 25.38 -8.85
CA GLN A 513 16.10 25.01 -8.93
C GLN A 513 15.84 24.05 -10.10
N LEU A 514 14.80 23.21 -9.94
CA LEU A 514 14.23 22.42 -11.03
C LEU A 514 12.72 22.62 -11.05
N THR A 515 12.16 22.73 -12.24
CA THR A 515 10.72 22.84 -12.44
C THR A 515 10.30 21.86 -13.52
N GLY A 516 9.46 20.91 -13.15
CA GLY A 516 9.00 19.88 -14.06
C GLY A 516 7.48 19.74 -14.06
N SER A 517 6.98 18.96 -15.01
CA SER A 517 5.55 18.70 -15.16
C SER A 517 5.29 17.27 -15.62
N GLY A 518 4.08 16.81 -15.37
CA GLY A 518 3.61 15.52 -15.84
C GLY A 518 2.10 15.47 -15.95
N GLY A 519 1.62 14.34 -16.41
CA GLY A 519 0.19 14.09 -16.46
C GLY A 519 -0.14 12.70 -16.92
N LYS A 520 -1.43 12.36 -16.85
CA LYS A 520 -1.98 11.13 -17.39
C LYS A 520 -3.35 11.35 -17.99
N LEU A 521 -3.66 10.58 -19.01
CA LEU A 521 -4.96 10.54 -19.67
C LEU A 521 -5.41 9.09 -19.78
N GLU A 522 -6.63 8.81 -19.37
CA GLU A 522 -7.26 7.51 -19.46
C GLU A 522 -8.63 7.64 -20.15
N PHE A 523 -8.92 6.73 -21.04
CA PHE A 523 -10.23 6.54 -21.64
C PHE A 523 -10.60 5.07 -21.57
N GLY A 524 -11.80 4.75 -21.10
CA GLY A 524 -12.15 3.36 -20.94
C GLY A 524 -13.63 3.05 -20.88
N LYS A 525 -13.89 1.75 -20.86
CA LYS A 525 -15.20 1.13 -20.66
C LYS A 525 -15.14 0.28 -19.38
N SER A 526 -15.95 0.64 -18.38
CA SER A 526 -15.94 0.06 -17.03
C SER A 526 -17.12 -0.86 -16.72
N SER A 527 -18.07 -1.07 -17.65
CA SER A 527 -19.26 -1.90 -17.42
C SER A 527 -19.46 -2.95 -18.52
N GLY A 528 -20.10 -4.07 -18.16
CA GLY A 528 -20.36 -5.22 -19.02
C GLY A 528 -19.25 -6.27 -18.93
N LYS A 529 -19.38 -7.34 -19.72
CA LYS A 529 -18.42 -8.46 -19.73
C LYS A 529 -17.08 -8.09 -20.34
N LEU A 530 -17.08 -7.26 -21.36
CA LEU A 530 -15.88 -6.74 -22.02
C LEU A 530 -15.59 -5.33 -21.50
N LEU A 531 -14.44 -5.17 -20.91
CA LEU A 531 -13.88 -3.94 -20.37
C LEU A 531 -12.61 -3.58 -21.13
N PHE A 532 -12.26 -2.30 -21.21
CA PHE A 532 -10.95 -1.89 -21.73
C PHE A 532 -10.56 -0.49 -21.23
N MET A 533 -9.27 -0.22 -21.30
CA MET A 533 -8.66 1.07 -21.01
C MET A 533 -7.56 1.37 -22.03
N LEU A 534 -7.56 2.59 -22.53
CA LEU A 534 -6.46 3.24 -23.24
C LEU A 534 -5.90 4.31 -22.31
N ALA A 535 -4.64 4.29 -22.07
CA ALA A 535 -4.01 5.23 -21.15
C ALA A 535 -2.66 5.70 -21.65
N SER A 536 -2.33 6.96 -21.36
CA SER A 536 -1.01 7.54 -21.57
C SER A 536 -0.64 8.37 -20.36
N ALA A 537 0.62 8.26 -19.92
CA ALA A 537 1.19 9.09 -18.87
C ALA A 537 2.53 9.62 -19.31
N TRP A 538 2.90 10.82 -18.83
CA TRP A 538 4.18 11.45 -19.15
C TRP A 538 4.72 12.21 -17.95
N LYS A 539 6.06 12.23 -17.85
CA LYS A 539 6.82 12.94 -16.81
C LYS A 539 8.01 13.64 -17.48
N SER A 540 8.06 14.97 -17.36
CA SER A 540 9.20 15.72 -17.89
C SER A 540 10.49 15.37 -17.13
N PRO A 541 11.69 15.63 -17.71
CA PRO A 541 12.95 15.30 -17.08
C PRO A 541 13.15 15.96 -15.71
N GLU A 542 12.74 17.20 -15.54
CA GLU A 542 12.93 18.01 -14.34
C GLU A 542 11.85 17.81 -13.27
N LEU A 543 10.91 16.89 -13.48
CA LEU A 543 9.86 16.62 -12.49
C LEU A 543 10.47 15.95 -11.26
N GLU A 544 10.33 16.56 -10.09
CA GLU A 544 10.77 16.01 -8.80
C GLU A 544 9.67 16.16 -7.76
N VAL A 545 9.22 15.05 -7.18
CA VAL A 545 8.12 15.01 -6.18
C VAL A 545 8.51 14.29 -4.89
N ASN A 546 9.72 13.70 -4.81
CA ASN A 546 10.12 12.77 -3.74
C ASN A 546 10.34 13.44 -2.37
N ASP A 547 10.28 14.76 -2.26
CA ASP A 547 10.31 15.45 -0.97
C ASP A 547 9.09 15.13 -0.10
N LEU A 548 7.91 14.99 -0.70
CA LEU A 548 6.66 14.63 -0.02
C LEU A 548 5.80 13.64 -0.81
N GLY A 549 6.15 13.38 -2.07
CA GLY A 549 5.52 12.40 -2.94
C GLY A 549 6.36 11.13 -3.07
N PHE A 550 5.97 10.29 -4.04
CA PHE A 550 6.71 9.10 -4.43
C PHE A 550 6.72 8.96 -5.96
N MET A 551 7.91 8.85 -6.53
CA MET A 551 8.14 8.67 -7.96
C MET A 551 9.44 7.88 -8.16
N HIS A 552 9.43 6.86 -9.03
CA HIS A 552 10.62 6.09 -9.38
C HIS A 552 11.51 6.84 -10.37
N GLN A 553 10.92 7.29 -11.47
CA GLN A 553 11.70 7.87 -12.57
C GLN A 553 10.92 8.95 -13.31
N ALA A 554 11.61 10.06 -13.61
CA ALA A 554 11.18 11.11 -14.51
C ALA A 554 11.55 10.77 -15.98
N ASN A 555 11.45 11.73 -16.89
CA ASN A 555 11.87 11.60 -18.29
C ASN A 555 11.24 10.40 -19.02
N ASN A 556 9.94 10.17 -18.82
CA ASN A 556 9.26 8.99 -19.34
C ASN A 556 7.88 9.33 -19.92
N ILE A 557 7.55 8.68 -21.02
CA ILE A 557 6.21 8.63 -21.63
C ILE A 557 5.83 7.15 -21.71
N LEU A 558 4.67 6.80 -21.16
CA LEU A 558 4.15 5.43 -21.14
C LEU A 558 2.76 5.41 -21.75
N GLU A 559 2.54 4.49 -22.69
CA GLU A 559 1.23 4.19 -23.25
C GLU A 559 0.84 2.77 -22.91
N VAL A 560 -0.42 2.58 -22.51
CA VAL A 560 -0.95 1.27 -22.13
C VAL A 560 -2.32 1.06 -22.78
N PHE A 561 -2.51 -0.15 -23.29
CA PHE A 561 -3.80 -0.71 -23.62
C PHE A 561 -4.07 -1.90 -22.72
N TRP A 562 -5.21 -1.89 -22.02
CA TRP A 562 -5.73 -3.02 -21.26
C TRP A 562 -7.10 -3.44 -21.79
N MET A 563 -7.35 -4.76 -21.83
CA MET A 563 -8.64 -5.35 -22.15
C MET A 563 -8.92 -6.50 -21.18
N GLY A 564 -10.12 -6.51 -20.60
CA GLY A 564 -10.58 -7.56 -19.70
C GLY A 564 -11.89 -8.17 -20.17
N TYR A 565 -12.02 -9.50 -20.11
CA TYR A 565 -13.27 -10.22 -20.34
C TYR A 565 -13.63 -11.01 -19.09
N ARG A 566 -14.85 -10.80 -18.56
CA ARG A 566 -15.30 -11.40 -17.30
C ARG A 566 -16.56 -12.22 -17.48
N ILE A 567 -16.57 -13.40 -16.87
CA ILE A 567 -17.72 -14.29 -16.75
C ILE A 567 -18.02 -14.42 -15.25
N ASN A 568 -19.03 -13.66 -14.80
CA ASN A 568 -19.39 -13.58 -13.39
C ASN A 568 -20.39 -14.67 -12.96
N GLU A 569 -21.13 -15.25 -13.89
CA GLU A 569 -22.12 -16.32 -13.63
C GLU A 569 -21.47 -17.70 -13.69
N PRO A 570 -21.93 -18.65 -12.85
CA PRO A 570 -21.42 -20.01 -12.88
C PRO A 570 -21.68 -20.73 -14.23
N PHE A 571 -20.63 -21.35 -14.76
CA PHE A 571 -20.68 -22.13 -16.00
C PHE A 571 -19.76 -23.35 -15.89
N SER A 572 -20.10 -24.46 -16.58
CA SER A 572 -19.30 -25.71 -16.54
C SER A 572 -18.84 -26.03 -15.11
N ILE A 573 -17.55 -26.19 -14.87
CA ILE A 573 -16.91 -26.41 -13.56
C ILE A 573 -16.56 -25.12 -12.82
N PHE A 574 -16.69 -23.96 -13.47
CA PHE A 574 -16.29 -22.68 -12.95
C PHE A 574 -17.46 -21.95 -12.27
N ARG A 575 -17.15 -21.23 -11.22
CA ARG A 575 -18.03 -20.28 -10.55
C ARG A 575 -17.92 -18.89 -11.20
N SER A 576 -16.72 -18.52 -11.58
CA SER A 576 -16.41 -17.30 -12.33
C SER A 576 -15.06 -17.45 -13.02
N ALA A 577 -14.83 -16.68 -14.09
CA ALA A 577 -13.55 -16.62 -14.78
C ALA A 577 -13.30 -15.22 -15.37
N GLY A 578 -12.03 -14.86 -15.49
CA GLY A 578 -11.60 -13.62 -16.11
C GLY A 578 -10.37 -13.82 -16.97
N LEU A 579 -10.32 -13.13 -18.10
CA LEU A 579 -9.17 -13.03 -19.00
C LEU A 579 -8.77 -11.55 -19.09
N ASN A 580 -7.48 -11.26 -18.96
CA ASN A 580 -6.93 -9.94 -19.19
C ASN A 580 -5.82 -10.01 -20.25
N PHE A 581 -5.74 -8.94 -21.01
CA PHE A 581 -4.66 -8.67 -21.96
C PHE A 581 -4.17 -7.24 -21.73
N ASN A 582 -2.86 -7.06 -21.66
CA ASN A 582 -2.21 -5.75 -21.58
C ASN A 582 -1.15 -5.63 -22.65
N GLN A 583 -0.93 -4.41 -23.13
CA GLN A 583 0.16 -4.04 -23.99
C GLN A 583 0.65 -2.65 -23.59
N TRP A 584 1.97 -2.43 -23.59
CA TRP A 584 2.57 -1.14 -23.25
C TRP A 584 3.74 -0.79 -24.16
N ASN A 585 3.96 0.51 -24.31
CA ASN A 585 5.10 1.09 -24.98
C ASN A 585 5.66 2.23 -24.14
N SER A 586 6.95 2.46 -24.17
CA SER A 586 7.59 3.59 -23.48
C SER A 586 8.62 4.32 -24.32
N TRP A 587 8.71 5.62 -24.05
CA TRP A 587 9.68 6.54 -24.67
C TRP A 587 10.27 7.44 -23.60
N ASP A 588 11.46 7.99 -23.84
CA ASP A 588 11.89 9.16 -23.09
C ASP A 588 11.19 10.43 -23.59
N TYR A 589 11.31 11.51 -22.83
CA TYR A 589 10.69 12.80 -23.19
C TYR A 589 11.31 13.43 -24.44
N GLY A 590 12.52 13.01 -24.86
CA GLY A 590 13.17 13.36 -26.13
C GLY A 590 12.62 12.59 -27.36
N GLY A 591 11.72 11.63 -27.13
CA GLY A 591 11.12 10.80 -28.19
C GLY A 591 11.93 9.55 -28.54
N THR A 592 12.95 9.19 -27.74
CA THR A 592 13.68 7.93 -27.88
C THR A 592 12.79 6.78 -27.44
N PHE A 593 12.57 5.79 -28.31
CA PHE A 593 11.83 4.57 -27.95
C PHE A 593 12.65 3.72 -26.99
N LEU A 594 12.04 3.36 -25.84
CA LEU A 594 12.73 2.62 -24.77
C LEU A 594 12.34 1.15 -24.77
N SER A 595 11.03 0.84 -24.71
CA SER A 595 10.60 -0.54 -24.58
C SER A 595 9.18 -0.76 -25.07
N TYR A 596 8.84 -2.02 -25.35
CA TYR A 596 7.47 -2.49 -25.49
C TYR A 596 7.30 -3.86 -24.84
N GLY A 597 6.08 -4.16 -24.45
CA GLY A 597 5.76 -5.46 -23.89
C GLY A 597 4.27 -5.72 -23.86
N GLY A 598 3.91 -6.88 -23.35
CA GLY A 598 2.52 -7.25 -23.17
C GLY A 598 2.36 -8.46 -22.28
N ASN A 599 1.16 -8.63 -21.74
CA ASN A 599 0.82 -9.82 -21.00
C ASN A 599 -0.58 -10.33 -21.29
N ILE A 600 -0.76 -11.61 -20.98
CA ILE A 600 -2.05 -12.25 -20.91
C ILE A 600 -2.16 -12.97 -19.58
N ASN A 601 -3.31 -12.84 -18.91
CA ASN A 601 -3.55 -13.61 -17.69
C ASN A 601 -5.00 -14.07 -17.58
N VAL A 602 -5.19 -15.21 -16.96
CA VAL A 602 -6.47 -15.89 -16.74
C VAL A 602 -6.59 -16.21 -15.26
N ASN A 603 -7.74 -15.89 -14.68
CA ASN A 603 -8.08 -16.22 -13.30
C ASN A 603 -9.44 -16.91 -13.28
N ALA A 604 -9.59 -17.95 -12.46
CA ALA A 604 -10.83 -18.68 -12.33
C ALA A 604 -11.07 -19.12 -10.88
N THR A 605 -12.33 -19.06 -10.45
CA THR A 605 -12.81 -19.71 -9.24
C THR A 605 -13.68 -20.90 -9.66
N PHE A 606 -13.39 -22.06 -9.12
CA PHE A 606 -14.15 -23.28 -9.40
C PHE A 606 -15.39 -23.40 -8.51
N LYS A 607 -16.34 -24.25 -8.89
CA LYS A 607 -17.55 -24.53 -8.11
C LYS A 607 -17.26 -25.17 -6.74
N ASN A 608 -16.13 -25.86 -6.58
CA ASN A 608 -15.63 -26.40 -5.30
C ASN A 608 -14.90 -25.34 -4.45
N LEU A 609 -14.89 -24.08 -4.91
CA LEU A 609 -14.29 -22.91 -4.24
C LEU A 609 -12.75 -22.91 -4.20
N TRP A 610 -12.12 -23.71 -5.04
CA TRP A 610 -10.72 -23.52 -5.35
C TRP A 610 -10.55 -22.37 -6.33
N SER A 611 -9.43 -21.66 -6.24
CA SER A 611 -9.05 -20.61 -7.19
C SER A 611 -7.74 -20.96 -7.86
N ALA A 612 -7.61 -20.60 -9.13
CA ALA A 612 -6.36 -20.75 -9.88
C ALA A 612 -6.18 -19.58 -10.86
N GLY A 613 -4.93 -19.25 -11.13
CA GLY A 613 -4.57 -18.25 -12.12
C GLY A 613 -3.29 -18.63 -12.85
N PHE A 614 -3.19 -18.13 -14.07
CA PHE A 614 -2.01 -18.22 -14.93
C PHE A 614 -1.80 -16.89 -15.62
N GLY A 615 -0.55 -16.44 -15.70
CA GLY A 615 -0.20 -15.28 -16.51
C GLY A 615 1.16 -15.42 -17.14
N SER A 616 1.36 -14.71 -18.24
CA SER A 616 2.64 -14.65 -18.93
C SER A 616 2.89 -13.24 -19.42
N ASN A 617 4.11 -12.72 -19.21
CA ASN A 617 4.57 -11.43 -19.66
C ASN A 617 5.72 -11.60 -20.64
N TYR A 618 5.66 -10.87 -21.74
CA TYR A 618 6.73 -10.69 -22.70
C TYR A 618 7.24 -9.26 -22.63
N ASN A 619 8.53 -9.08 -22.39
CA ASN A 619 9.24 -7.82 -22.52
C ASN A 619 10.21 -7.95 -23.68
N ALA A 620 10.11 -7.04 -24.64
CA ALA A 620 11.06 -6.96 -25.76
C ALA A 620 12.41 -6.40 -25.29
N ASP A 621 13.37 -6.31 -26.22
CA ASP A 621 14.61 -5.61 -25.96
C ASP A 621 14.31 -4.18 -25.49
N GLU A 622 14.91 -3.78 -24.37
CA GLU A 622 14.72 -2.49 -23.73
C GLU A 622 16.01 -1.67 -23.82
N LEU A 623 15.89 -0.40 -24.20
CA LEU A 623 16.96 0.58 -24.03
C LEU A 623 16.89 1.16 -22.62
N SER A 624 17.51 0.49 -21.67
CA SER A 624 17.54 0.91 -20.27
C SER A 624 18.43 2.16 -20.11
N GLN A 625 17.86 3.19 -19.49
CA GLN A 625 18.55 4.43 -19.15
C GLN A 625 19.07 4.46 -17.72
N SER A 626 18.77 3.41 -16.92
CA SER A 626 19.11 3.31 -15.51
C SER A 626 20.08 2.17 -15.17
N LEU A 627 20.32 1.22 -16.08
CA LEU A 627 21.16 0.04 -15.81
C LEU A 627 22.56 0.42 -15.34
N LEU A 628 23.19 1.39 -15.99
CA LEU A 628 24.54 1.87 -15.68
C LEU A 628 24.58 3.08 -14.73
N ARG A 629 23.49 3.33 -14.00
CA ARG A 629 23.39 4.34 -12.93
C ARG A 629 24.03 5.70 -13.26
N GLY A 630 23.67 6.27 -14.41
CA GLY A 630 24.21 7.53 -14.92
C GLY A 630 25.25 7.35 -16.06
N GLY A 631 25.58 6.13 -16.40
CA GLY A 631 26.31 5.78 -17.61
C GLY A 631 25.46 5.82 -18.88
N PRO A 632 26.00 5.44 -20.05
CA PRO A 632 25.25 5.40 -21.29
C PRO A 632 24.09 4.41 -21.23
N SER A 633 23.03 4.68 -22.00
CA SER A 633 21.91 3.75 -22.13
C SER A 633 22.40 2.38 -22.61
N PHE A 634 21.79 1.31 -22.09
CA PHE A 634 22.19 -0.06 -22.35
C PHE A 634 21.00 -0.88 -22.88
N ILE A 635 21.18 -1.60 -23.99
CA ILE A 635 20.14 -2.51 -24.48
C ILE A 635 20.13 -3.76 -23.61
N THR A 636 19.05 -3.99 -22.87
CA THR A 636 18.80 -5.25 -22.16
C THR A 636 18.00 -6.20 -23.07
N PRO A 637 18.37 -7.48 -23.13
CA PRO A 637 17.70 -8.41 -24.04
C PRO A 637 16.27 -8.74 -23.60
N ALA A 638 15.47 -9.17 -24.57
CA ALA A 638 14.10 -9.62 -24.36
C ALA A 638 14.02 -10.77 -23.36
N ASN A 639 12.95 -10.75 -22.56
CA ASN A 639 12.65 -11.79 -21.58
C ASN A 639 11.19 -12.22 -21.60
N LEU A 640 10.96 -13.41 -21.10
CA LEU A 640 9.63 -13.99 -20.92
C LEU A 640 9.50 -14.44 -19.46
N ASN A 641 8.37 -14.17 -18.86
CA ASN A 641 8.03 -14.79 -17.59
C ASN A 641 6.63 -15.40 -17.63
N TYR A 642 6.39 -16.33 -16.73
CA TYR A 642 5.06 -16.81 -16.41
C TYR A 642 4.91 -17.03 -14.90
N TRP A 643 3.70 -16.94 -14.43
CA TRP A 643 3.33 -17.27 -13.08
C TRP A 643 2.11 -18.18 -13.03
N LEU A 644 2.07 -19.01 -12.02
CA LEU A 644 0.98 -19.91 -11.70
C LEU A 644 0.57 -19.67 -10.25
N PHE A 645 -0.73 -19.57 -10.03
CA PHE A 645 -1.30 -19.42 -8.71
C PHE A 645 -2.38 -20.48 -8.48
N GLY A 646 -2.43 -21.02 -7.28
CA GLY A 646 -3.49 -21.93 -6.85
C GLY A 646 -3.79 -21.76 -5.38
N GLU A 647 -5.07 -21.80 -5.03
CA GLU A 647 -5.55 -21.71 -3.66
C GLU A 647 -6.69 -22.69 -3.43
N SER A 648 -6.64 -23.41 -2.30
CA SER A 648 -7.68 -24.33 -1.90
C SER A 648 -8.89 -23.58 -1.31
N ASN A 649 -9.97 -24.30 -1.03
CA ASN A 649 -11.21 -23.74 -0.48
C ASN A 649 -10.95 -23.05 0.87
N GLN A 650 -11.12 -21.73 0.90
CA GLN A 650 -10.90 -20.84 2.08
C GLN A 650 -11.84 -21.13 3.28
N GLN A 651 -12.92 -21.89 3.07
CA GLN A 651 -13.86 -22.25 4.14
C GLN A 651 -13.35 -23.38 5.03
N LYS A 652 -12.34 -24.11 4.56
CA LYS A 652 -11.77 -25.22 5.32
C LYS A 652 -10.95 -24.74 6.50
N LYS A 653 -10.79 -25.58 7.52
CA LYS A 653 -9.90 -25.27 8.67
C LYS A 653 -8.45 -25.10 8.22
N MET A 654 -8.06 -25.81 7.18
CA MET A 654 -6.74 -25.69 6.55
C MET A 654 -6.92 -25.18 5.12
N VAL A 655 -6.24 -24.10 4.81
CA VAL A 655 -6.18 -23.49 3.48
C VAL A 655 -4.74 -23.52 3.01
N LEU A 656 -4.56 -23.99 1.77
CA LEU A 656 -3.27 -24.08 1.12
C LEU A 656 -3.27 -23.15 -0.08
N SER A 657 -2.24 -22.36 -0.24
CA SER A 657 -2.00 -21.63 -1.48
C SER A 657 -0.56 -21.80 -1.93
N ALA A 658 -0.35 -21.69 -3.24
CA ALA A 658 0.97 -21.72 -3.86
C ALA A 658 1.02 -20.74 -5.03
N ASN A 659 2.14 -20.04 -5.12
CA ASN A 659 2.49 -19.17 -6.23
C ASN A 659 3.87 -19.58 -6.74
N TYR A 660 3.97 -19.90 -8.02
CA TYR A 660 5.22 -20.21 -8.71
C TYR A 660 5.42 -19.21 -9.84
N TYR A 661 6.61 -18.66 -9.97
CA TYR A 661 6.98 -17.87 -11.14
C TYR A 661 8.31 -18.33 -11.72
N ARG A 662 8.48 -18.06 -13.00
CA ARG A 662 9.70 -18.33 -13.76
C ARG A 662 9.92 -17.22 -14.77
N GLN A 663 11.15 -16.71 -14.85
CA GLN A 663 11.57 -15.72 -15.82
C GLN A 663 12.89 -16.13 -16.47
N TRP A 664 13.07 -15.83 -17.75
CA TRP A 664 14.32 -16.09 -18.46
C TRP A 664 14.49 -15.16 -19.66
N GLY A 665 15.77 -14.92 -20.07
CA GLY A 665 16.08 -14.26 -21.31
C GLY A 665 15.77 -15.13 -22.54
N ILE A 666 15.19 -14.53 -23.58
CA ILE A 666 14.79 -15.24 -24.80
C ILE A 666 15.94 -15.34 -25.80
N SER A 667 16.58 -14.21 -26.09
CA SER A 667 17.64 -14.10 -27.12
C SER A 667 19.05 -14.36 -26.58
N SER A 668 19.20 -14.36 -25.25
CA SER A 668 20.44 -14.66 -24.55
C SER A 668 20.09 -15.15 -23.15
N ASN A 669 20.92 -16.01 -22.57
CA ASN A 669 20.72 -16.47 -21.19
C ASN A 669 21.18 -15.43 -20.16
N PHE A 670 20.93 -14.14 -20.42
CA PHE A 670 21.41 -13.06 -19.56
C PHE A 670 20.77 -13.06 -18.18
N MET A 671 19.57 -13.65 -18.06
CA MET A 671 18.87 -13.81 -16.79
C MET A 671 18.11 -15.12 -16.72
N SER A 672 17.94 -15.61 -15.51
CA SER A 672 17.12 -16.78 -15.19
C SER A 672 16.70 -16.63 -13.73
N GLU A 673 15.43 -16.62 -13.49
CA GLU A 673 14.86 -16.48 -12.15
C GLU A 673 13.69 -17.44 -11.97
N TRP A 674 13.54 -17.99 -10.77
CA TRP A 674 12.36 -18.72 -10.37
C TRP A 674 12.11 -18.57 -8.88
N GLY A 675 10.86 -18.68 -8.48
CA GLY A 675 10.46 -18.66 -7.09
C GLY A 675 9.21 -19.47 -6.83
N LEU A 676 9.17 -20.07 -5.64
CA LEU A 676 8.02 -20.77 -5.11
C LEU A 676 7.67 -20.19 -3.75
N TYR A 677 6.46 -19.68 -3.63
CA TYR A 677 5.89 -19.13 -2.41
C TYR A 677 4.63 -19.91 -2.08
N THR A 678 4.57 -20.45 -0.88
CA THR A 678 3.44 -21.22 -0.41
C THR A 678 2.89 -20.62 0.87
N SER A 679 1.63 -20.87 1.15
CA SER A 679 1.00 -20.47 2.41
C SER A 679 0.14 -21.61 2.93
N ILE A 680 0.28 -21.88 4.21
CA ILE A 680 -0.52 -22.82 4.98
C ILE A 680 -1.21 -22.04 6.08
N SER A 681 -2.50 -21.80 5.92
CA SER A 681 -3.33 -21.19 6.95
C SER A 681 -4.15 -22.25 7.66
N TYR A 682 -4.06 -22.31 8.99
CA TYR A 682 -4.76 -23.30 9.80
C TYR A 682 -5.54 -22.63 10.93
N LYS A 683 -6.84 -22.94 10.99
CA LYS A 683 -7.79 -22.40 11.97
C LYS A 683 -8.34 -23.55 12.81
N PRO A 684 -7.60 -24.03 13.84
CA PRO A 684 -8.05 -25.15 14.67
C PRO A 684 -9.31 -24.85 15.46
N LEU A 685 -9.39 -23.64 16.00
CA LEU A 685 -10.50 -23.13 16.81
C LEU A 685 -11.07 -21.86 16.18
N SER A 686 -12.24 -21.46 16.61
CA SER A 686 -12.87 -20.19 16.17
C SER A 686 -12.04 -18.95 16.52
N GLN A 687 -11.26 -19.03 17.58
CA GLN A 687 -10.47 -17.91 18.16
C GLN A 687 -9.00 -17.91 17.72
N VAL A 688 -8.53 -18.96 17.05
CA VAL A 688 -7.11 -19.15 16.74
C VAL A 688 -6.89 -19.29 15.25
N SER A 689 -6.02 -18.46 14.71
CA SER A 689 -5.54 -18.53 13.34
C SER A 689 -4.01 -18.60 13.33
N LEU A 690 -3.48 -19.56 12.62
CA LEU A 690 -2.05 -19.80 12.40
C LEU A 690 -1.78 -19.75 10.91
N SER A 691 -0.74 -19.03 10.48
CA SER A 691 -0.20 -19.15 9.12
C SER A 691 1.30 -19.39 9.12
N ILE A 692 1.74 -20.14 8.12
CA ILE A 692 3.14 -20.42 7.83
C ILE A 692 3.31 -20.22 6.32
N ASP A 693 4.15 -19.24 5.95
CA ASP A 693 4.28 -18.78 4.59
C ASP A 693 5.77 -18.87 4.15
N PRO A 694 6.26 -20.08 3.77
CA PRO A 694 7.62 -20.25 3.27
C PRO A 694 7.72 -19.79 1.81
N GLY A 695 8.83 -19.10 1.52
CA GLY A 695 9.21 -18.68 0.19
C GLY A 695 10.68 -19.02 -0.09
N TYR A 696 10.95 -19.51 -1.30
CA TYR A 696 12.31 -19.73 -1.78
C TYR A 696 12.41 -19.31 -3.25
N GLY A 697 13.49 -18.63 -3.58
CA GLY A 697 13.78 -18.21 -4.93
C GLY A 697 15.26 -18.22 -5.26
N GLU A 698 15.56 -18.44 -6.53
CA GLU A 698 16.89 -18.30 -7.12
C GLU A 698 16.84 -17.39 -8.33
N SER A 699 17.82 -16.49 -8.42
CA SER A 699 18.00 -15.58 -9.54
C SER A 699 19.44 -15.58 -10.01
N SER A 700 19.62 -15.55 -11.31
CA SER A 700 20.91 -15.29 -11.97
C SER A 700 20.73 -14.17 -12.97
N ASN A 701 21.57 -13.16 -12.90
CA ASN A 701 21.57 -12.02 -13.81
C ASN A 701 23.00 -11.71 -14.23
N GLN A 702 23.26 -11.64 -15.53
CA GLN A 702 24.58 -11.35 -16.06
C GLN A 702 24.87 -9.84 -16.19
N LEU A 703 23.88 -8.99 -15.96
CA LEU A 703 23.92 -7.55 -16.18
C LEU A 703 23.70 -6.77 -14.88
N GLN A 704 24.15 -7.30 -13.74
CA GLN A 704 24.06 -6.54 -12.49
C GLN A 704 25.12 -5.43 -12.50
N TYR A 705 24.70 -4.17 -12.36
CA TYR A 705 25.62 -3.06 -12.13
C TYR A 705 26.36 -3.27 -10.81
N TYR A 706 27.67 -3.07 -10.87
CA TYR A 706 28.52 -3.10 -9.68
C TYR A 706 28.92 -1.70 -9.26
N ASP A 707 29.75 -1.01 -10.07
CA ASP A 707 30.25 0.34 -9.77
C ASP A 707 30.75 1.05 -11.04
N SER A 708 31.23 2.28 -10.89
CA SER A 708 31.92 3.04 -11.94
C SER A 708 33.23 3.61 -11.45
N TYR A 709 34.23 3.55 -12.30
CA TYR A 709 35.58 4.02 -12.04
C TYR A 709 36.05 5.00 -13.13
N THR A 710 36.97 5.86 -12.80
CA THR A 710 37.62 6.76 -13.78
C THR A 710 39.02 6.26 -14.10
N LEU A 711 39.25 5.90 -15.35
CA LEU A 711 40.58 5.53 -15.86
C LEU A 711 41.06 6.63 -16.82
N GLY A 712 42.04 7.41 -16.37
CA GLY A 712 42.44 8.63 -17.08
C GLY A 712 41.32 9.68 -17.11
N THR A 713 40.75 9.91 -18.29
CA THR A 713 39.60 10.81 -18.50
C THR A 713 38.30 10.09 -18.83
N GLU A 714 38.34 8.77 -18.89
CA GLU A 714 37.21 7.94 -19.30
C GLU A 714 36.55 7.25 -18.11
N SER A 715 35.21 7.27 -18.05
CA SER A 715 34.46 6.52 -17.07
C SER A 715 34.31 5.06 -17.51
N ARG A 716 34.58 4.15 -16.60
CA ARG A 716 34.36 2.70 -16.72
C ARG A 716 33.15 2.31 -15.91
N TYR A 717 32.17 1.63 -16.54
CA TYR A 717 30.97 1.12 -15.88
C TYR A 717 31.08 -0.40 -15.77
N LEU A 718 31.15 -0.90 -14.55
CA LEU A 718 31.35 -2.30 -14.26
C LEU A 718 30.01 -3.00 -14.05
N LEU A 719 29.89 -4.12 -14.73
CA LEU A 719 28.80 -5.09 -14.56
C LEU A 719 29.39 -6.40 -14.03
N ALA A 720 28.59 -7.18 -13.36
CA ALA A 720 28.91 -8.54 -12.95
C ALA A 720 27.76 -9.50 -13.22
N SER A 721 28.07 -10.78 -13.33
CA SER A 721 27.08 -11.83 -13.22
C SER A 721 26.84 -12.10 -11.75
N ILE A 722 25.57 -12.08 -11.33
CA ILE A 722 25.18 -12.47 -9.97
C ILE A 722 24.43 -13.80 -9.96
N HIS A 723 24.60 -14.53 -8.87
CA HIS A 723 23.75 -15.65 -8.50
C HIS A 723 23.24 -15.40 -7.08
N GLN A 724 21.92 -15.24 -6.98
CA GLN A 724 21.23 -14.93 -5.73
C GLN A 724 20.35 -16.10 -5.31
N LYS A 725 20.38 -16.42 -4.01
CA LYS A 725 19.46 -17.36 -3.36
C LYS A 725 18.81 -16.65 -2.20
N GLN A 726 17.51 -16.78 -2.11
CA GLN A 726 16.73 -16.15 -1.05
C GLN A 726 15.78 -17.14 -0.42
N PHE A 727 15.75 -17.15 0.89
CA PHE A 727 14.76 -17.86 1.70
C PHE A 727 14.08 -16.88 2.64
N ASN A 728 12.76 -16.97 2.73
CA ASN A 728 11.97 -16.26 3.72
C ASN A 728 10.91 -17.21 4.29
N LEU A 729 10.60 -17.04 5.55
CA LEU A 729 9.52 -17.75 6.21
C LEU A 729 8.76 -16.74 7.05
N SER A 730 7.47 -16.52 6.76
CA SER A 730 6.61 -15.76 7.66
C SER A 730 5.78 -16.71 8.52
N PHE A 731 5.77 -16.47 9.81
CA PHE A 731 4.93 -17.17 10.76
C PHE A 731 4.01 -16.18 11.44
N ARG A 732 2.70 -16.47 11.47
CA ARG A 732 1.73 -15.63 12.18
C ARG A 732 0.83 -16.48 13.06
N LEU A 733 0.63 -16.01 14.29
CA LEU A 733 -0.34 -16.54 15.23
C LEU A 733 -1.26 -15.40 15.68
N ASN A 734 -2.55 -15.56 15.48
CA ASN A 734 -3.56 -14.64 15.98
C ASN A 734 -4.50 -15.39 16.92
N VAL A 735 -4.64 -14.88 18.13
CA VAL A 735 -5.56 -15.39 19.15
C VAL A 735 -6.49 -14.24 19.56
N SER A 736 -7.77 -14.39 19.29
CA SER A 736 -8.80 -13.44 19.71
C SER A 736 -9.53 -14.00 20.92
N ILE A 737 -9.20 -13.52 22.12
CA ILE A 737 -9.82 -13.98 23.38
C ILE A 737 -11.24 -13.46 23.47
N THR A 738 -11.41 -12.17 23.13
CA THR A 738 -12.69 -11.49 22.93
C THR A 738 -12.59 -10.60 21.69
N PRO A 739 -13.66 -9.99 21.18
CA PRO A 739 -13.55 -8.98 20.11
C PRO A 739 -12.59 -7.83 20.45
N ASP A 740 -12.43 -7.52 21.74
CA ASP A 740 -11.69 -6.37 22.25
C ASP A 740 -10.29 -6.74 22.82
N LEU A 741 -10.00 -8.05 22.99
CA LEU A 741 -8.71 -8.55 23.52
C LEU A 741 -8.09 -9.57 22.54
N SER A 742 -6.94 -9.21 21.98
CA SER A 742 -6.22 -10.06 21.02
C SER A 742 -4.73 -10.19 21.37
N ILE A 743 -4.16 -11.33 20.99
CA ILE A 743 -2.73 -11.62 21.04
C ILE A 743 -2.30 -11.94 19.61
N GLN A 744 -1.30 -11.25 19.11
CA GLN A 744 -0.77 -11.42 17.77
C GLN A 744 0.73 -11.64 17.86
N TYR A 745 1.23 -12.67 17.21
CA TYR A 745 2.65 -12.89 17.01
C TYR A 745 2.94 -13.02 15.52
N TRP A 746 3.96 -12.31 15.08
CA TRP A 746 4.55 -12.43 13.76
C TRP A 746 6.05 -12.64 13.91
N GLY A 747 6.62 -13.51 13.08
CA GLY A 747 8.05 -13.71 13.01
C GLY A 747 8.48 -14.06 11.60
N GLN A 748 9.63 -13.52 11.18
CA GLN A 748 10.15 -13.71 9.83
C GLN A 748 11.68 -13.92 9.86
N PRO A 749 12.17 -15.16 9.80
CA PRO A 749 13.53 -15.42 9.37
C PRO A 749 13.68 -15.19 7.88
N PHE A 750 14.72 -14.48 7.51
CA PHE A 750 15.09 -14.12 6.15
C PHE A 750 16.58 -14.40 5.92
N VAL A 751 16.92 -14.99 4.79
CA VAL A 751 18.30 -15.22 4.37
C VAL A 751 18.42 -14.90 2.90
N ALA A 752 19.39 -14.06 2.54
CA ALA A 752 19.73 -13.78 1.16
C ALA A 752 21.25 -13.86 0.97
N ALA A 753 21.68 -14.68 0.04
CA ALA A 753 23.08 -14.81 -0.36
C ALA A 753 23.24 -14.43 -1.82
N VAL A 754 24.22 -13.59 -2.11
CA VAL A 754 24.52 -13.09 -3.45
C VAL A 754 26.00 -13.32 -3.74
N LYS A 755 26.25 -14.05 -4.82
CA LYS A 755 27.60 -14.32 -5.32
C LYS A 755 27.81 -13.62 -6.64
N TYR A 756 28.90 -12.88 -6.73
CA TYR A 756 29.32 -12.16 -7.94
C TYR A 756 30.37 -12.96 -8.71
N SER A 757 30.40 -12.81 -10.01
CA SER A 757 31.34 -13.46 -10.90
C SER A 757 31.34 -12.76 -12.26
N GLN A 758 32.34 -13.12 -13.11
CA GLN A 758 32.42 -12.64 -14.49
C GLN A 758 32.26 -11.10 -14.59
N PHE A 759 33.12 -10.37 -13.91
CA PHE A 759 33.13 -8.91 -14.00
C PHE A 759 33.39 -8.47 -15.44
N LYS A 760 32.73 -7.39 -15.83
CA LYS A 760 32.65 -6.90 -17.20
C LYS A 760 32.70 -5.38 -17.21
N VAL A 761 33.38 -4.83 -18.22
CA VAL A 761 33.32 -3.39 -18.50
C VAL A 761 32.35 -3.15 -19.64
N ALA A 762 31.40 -2.24 -19.46
CA ALA A 762 30.50 -1.84 -20.53
C ALA A 762 31.26 -1.16 -21.68
N THR A 763 30.97 -1.55 -22.92
CA THR A 763 31.64 -1.07 -24.12
C THR A 763 30.67 -0.51 -25.15
N ASN A 764 30.23 -1.30 -26.12
CA ASN A 764 29.26 -0.89 -27.13
C ASN A 764 27.82 -1.18 -26.66
N THR A 765 27.36 -0.43 -25.67
CA THR A 765 26.11 -0.70 -24.93
C THR A 765 24.84 -0.79 -25.78
N LYS A 766 24.86 -0.21 -26.99
CA LYS A 766 23.74 -0.20 -27.95
C LYS A 766 23.90 -1.18 -29.12
N SER A 767 24.92 -2.03 -29.09
CA SER A 767 25.11 -3.04 -30.15
C SER A 767 23.91 -4.00 -30.19
N LYS A 768 23.50 -4.39 -31.40
CA LYS A 768 22.54 -5.47 -31.61
C LYS A 768 23.07 -6.81 -31.15
N ASN A 769 24.40 -7.01 -31.21
CA ASN A 769 25.06 -8.20 -30.72
C ASN A 769 25.27 -8.08 -29.20
N TYR A 770 24.69 -8.96 -28.43
CA TYR A 770 24.75 -8.96 -26.97
C TYR A 770 26.18 -8.97 -26.43
N ASN A 771 27.04 -9.81 -27.02
CA ASN A 771 28.43 -9.99 -26.56
C ASN A 771 29.36 -8.80 -26.86
N GLU A 772 28.96 -7.85 -27.68
CA GLU A 772 29.70 -6.62 -27.98
C GLU A 772 29.34 -5.48 -26.99
N ARG A 773 28.32 -5.64 -26.16
CA ARG A 773 27.86 -4.61 -25.23
C ARG A 773 28.80 -4.45 -24.03
N PHE A 774 29.64 -5.41 -23.78
CA PHE A 774 30.60 -5.42 -22.68
C PHE A 774 31.81 -6.27 -23.02
N HIS A 775 32.90 -6.00 -22.33
CA HIS A 775 34.12 -6.81 -22.33
C HIS A 775 34.19 -7.59 -21.00
N ILE A 776 34.27 -8.92 -21.04
CA ILE A 776 34.47 -9.72 -19.83
C ILE A 776 35.93 -9.69 -19.45
N LEU A 777 36.26 -9.30 -18.21
CA LEU A 777 37.63 -9.28 -17.72
C LEU A 777 38.18 -10.70 -17.66
N THR A 778 39.34 -10.90 -18.33
CA THR A 778 40.03 -12.20 -18.37
C THR A 778 40.77 -12.44 -17.05
N PRO A 779 41.15 -13.71 -16.73
CA PRO A 779 41.99 -14.00 -15.55
C PRO A 779 43.33 -13.27 -15.48
N GLN A 780 43.78 -12.71 -16.59
CA GLN A 780 44.99 -11.88 -16.66
C GLN A 780 44.72 -10.42 -16.28
N GLN A 781 43.48 -9.98 -16.52
CA GLN A 781 43.04 -8.60 -16.25
C GLN A 781 42.42 -8.43 -14.84
N ILE A 782 42.04 -9.51 -14.18
CA ILE A 782 41.46 -9.43 -12.84
C ILE A 782 42.04 -10.51 -11.93
N THR A 783 42.59 -10.10 -10.81
CA THR A 783 43.17 -10.98 -9.80
C THR A 783 42.48 -10.76 -8.45
N PHE A 784 42.25 -11.83 -7.68
CA PHE A 784 41.62 -11.77 -6.38
C PHE A 784 42.65 -12.01 -5.27
N ASP A 785 42.79 -11.04 -4.38
CA ASP A 785 43.57 -11.17 -3.15
C ASP A 785 42.64 -11.63 -2.01
N SER A 786 42.75 -12.91 -1.69
CA SER A 786 41.93 -13.50 -0.62
C SER A 786 42.33 -13.08 0.81
N GLY A 787 43.51 -12.50 0.98
CA GLY A 787 44.01 -12.00 2.27
C GLY A 787 43.36 -10.65 2.62
N ASN A 788 43.19 -9.81 1.62
CA ASN A 788 42.58 -8.47 1.77
C ASN A 788 41.11 -8.42 1.29
N ASN A 789 40.59 -9.52 0.73
CA ASN A 789 39.22 -9.61 0.16
C ASN A 789 38.95 -8.61 -0.97
N VAL A 790 39.97 -8.32 -1.81
CA VAL A 790 39.97 -7.27 -2.84
C VAL A 790 40.28 -7.86 -4.20
N TYR A 791 39.61 -7.39 -5.25
CA TYR A 791 39.99 -7.59 -6.65
C TYR A 791 40.83 -6.45 -7.13
N SER A 792 41.96 -6.79 -7.81
CA SER A 792 42.81 -5.85 -8.53
C SER A 792 42.61 -6.02 -10.02
N ILE A 793 42.42 -4.93 -10.76
CA ILE A 793 42.11 -4.92 -12.18
C ILE A 793 43.24 -4.19 -12.91
N ASP A 794 43.80 -4.88 -13.91
CA ASP A 794 44.73 -4.37 -14.94
C ASP A 794 44.00 -4.50 -16.29
N GLU A 795 43.18 -3.49 -16.62
CA GLU A 795 42.29 -3.53 -17.79
C GLU A 795 43.08 -3.52 -19.11
N ASN A 796 44.19 -2.81 -19.15
CA ASN A 796 44.99 -2.66 -20.35
C ASN A 796 46.06 -3.76 -20.53
N GLY A 797 46.35 -4.57 -19.51
CA GLY A 797 47.28 -5.71 -19.53
C GLY A 797 48.72 -5.29 -19.49
N ASP A 798 49.08 -4.12 -18.94
CA ASP A 798 50.44 -3.62 -18.87
C ASP A 798 51.21 -4.07 -17.61
N GLY A 799 50.55 -4.81 -16.73
CA GLY A 799 51.10 -5.34 -15.48
C GLY A 799 50.93 -4.40 -14.26
N ASN A 800 50.33 -3.24 -14.44
CA ASN A 800 50.00 -2.32 -13.35
C ASN A 800 48.54 -2.40 -13.03
N VAL A 801 48.19 -2.22 -11.74
CA VAL A 801 46.77 -2.18 -11.31
C VAL A 801 46.19 -0.82 -11.69
N ASP A 802 45.14 -0.82 -12.53
CA ASP A 802 44.41 0.38 -12.93
C ASP A 802 43.46 0.84 -11.83
N TYR A 803 42.74 -0.10 -11.20
CA TYR A 803 41.87 0.15 -10.06
C TYR A 803 41.63 -1.13 -9.27
N SER A 804 41.13 -0.97 -8.01
CA SER A 804 40.81 -2.07 -7.13
C SER A 804 39.36 -1.95 -6.68
N MET A 805 38.76 -3.07 -6.34
CA MET A 805 37.38 -3.15 -5.82
C MET A 805 37.26 -4.19 -4.74
N ASP A 806 36.44 -3.94 -3.75
CA ASP A 806 36.12 -4.91 -2.70
C ASP A 806 35.31 -6.08 -3.28
N ASN A 807 35.44 -7.24 -2.64
CA ASN A 807 34.62 -8.39 -2.99
C ASN A 807 33.14 -8.11 -2.61
N PRO A 808 32.21 -8.06 -3.59
CA PRO A 808 30.82 -7.74 -3.32
C PRO A 808 29.97 -8.94 -2.87
N ASP A 809 30.58 -10.12 -2.71
CA ASP A 809 29.88 -11.30 -2.24
C ASP A 809 29.34 -11.08 -0.83
N PHE A 810 28.07 -11.42 -0.59
CA PHE A 810 27.51 -11.33 0.75
C PHE A 810 26.45 -12.36 1.05
N ASN A 811 26.26 -12.57 2.35
CA ASN A 811 25.15 -13.35 2.90
C ASN A 811 24.57 -12.57 4.08
N THR A 812 23.37 -12.05 3.90
CA THR A 812 22.62 -11.36 4.95
C THR A 812 21.57 -12.30 5.54
N LYS A 813 21.47 -12.26 6.85
CA LYS A 813 20.50 -13.04 7.62
C LYS A 813 19.81 -12.11 8.59
N GLU A 814 18.49 -12.14 8.62
CA GLU A 814 17.70 -11.27 9.45
C GLU A 814 16.54 -12.07 10.10
N PHE A 815 16.27 -11.82 11.34
CA PHE A 815 15.07 -12.30 12.01
C PHE A 815 14.36 -11.13 12.66
N LEU A 816 13.14 -10.88 12.22
CA LEU A 816 12.25 -9.89 12.80
C LEU A 816 11.07 -10.60 13.44
N SER A 817 10.70 -10.20 14.64
CA SER A 817 9.46 -10.67 15.24
C SER A 817 8.76 -9.59 16.07
N ASN A 818 7.45 -9.72 16.18
CA ASN A 818 6.63 -8.81 16.95
C ASN A 818 5.48 -9.56 17.62
N LEU A 819 5.42 -9.48 18.96
CA LEU A 819 4.29 -9.92 19.76
C LEU A 819 3.53 -8.70 20.23
N VAL A 820 2.25 -8.63 19.92
CA VAL A 820 1.36 -7.55 20.33
C VAL A 820 0.19 -8.12 21.10
N ILE A 821 0.00 -7.69 22.34
CA ILE A 821 -1.22 -7.89 23.10
C ILE A 821 -1.96 -6.56 23.07
N ARG A 822 -3.15 -6.54 22.48
CA ARG A 822 -4.01 -5.36 22.39
C ARG A 822 -5.28 -5.61 23.18
N TRP A 823 -5.55 -4.73 24.13
CA TRP A 823 -6.80 -4.73 24.89
C TRP A 823 -7.48 -3.37 24.80
N GLU A 824 -8.65 -3.33 24.20
CA GLU A 824 -9.55 -2.18 24.21
C GLU A 824 -10.48 -2.34 25.41
N TYR A 825 -10.06 -1.81 26.56
CA TYR A 825 -10.76 -1.99 27.84
C TYR A 825 -12.00 -1.10 27.99
N ILE A 826 -12.07 -0.01 27.22
CA ILE A 826 -13.21 0.86 26.99
C ILE A 826 -13.17 1.28 25.53
N PRO A 827 -14.32 1.45 24.81
CA PRO A 827 -14.30 1.88 23.41
C PRO A 827 -13.42 3.10 23.15
N GLY A 828 -12.44 2.96 22.27
CA GLY A 828 -11.44 3.99 21.97
C GLY A 828 -10.30 4.16 22.98
N SER A 829 -10.27 3.36 24.08
CA SER A 829 -9.18 3.37 25.09
C SER A 829 -8.46 2.04 25.08
N THR A 830 -7.14 2.05 24.90
CA THR A 830 -6.38 0.82 24.62
C THR A 830 -5.15 0.68 25.50
N LEU A 831 -4.86 -0.57 25.84
CA LEU A 831 -3.57 -0.99 26.40
C LEU A 831 -2.87 -1.86 25.34
N TYR A 832 -1.63 -1.51 25.01
CA TYR A 832 -0.73 -2.32 24.20
C TYR A 832 0.44 -2.79 25.06
N LEU A 833 0.73 -4.09 24.96
CA LEU A 833 1.99 -4.67 25.41
C LEU A 833 2.67 -5.23 24.15
N VAL A 834 3.85 -4.72 23.84
CA VAL A 834 4.57 -5.09 22.62
C VAL A 834 5.94 -5.63 23.00
N TRP A 835 6.31 -6.74 22.38
CA TRP A 835 7.67 -7.26 22.39
C TRP A 835 8.12 -7.45 20.95
N SER A 836 9.08 -6.63 20.52
CA SER A 836 9.73 -6.75 19.22
C SER A 836 11.13 -7.31 19.42
N GLN A 837 11.52 -8.24 18.57
CA GLN A 837 12.88 -8.78 18.54
C GLN A 837 13.43 -8.68 17.13
N SER A 838 14.69 -8.25 17.04
CA SER A 838 15.47 -8.32 15.80
C SER A 838 16.79 -9.04 16.04
N ARG A 839 17.25 -9.75 15.02
CA ARG A 839 18.60 -10.31 14.92
C ARG A 839 19.07 -10.07 13.51
N ASP A 840 20.29 -9.71 13.33
CA ASP A 840 20.92 -9.48 12.03
C ASP A 840 22.35 -10.04 12.05
N SER A 841 22.68 -10.75 11.00
CA SER A 841 23.99 -11.32 10.80
C SER A 841 24.42 -11.14 9.35
N TYR A 842 25.65 -10.73 9.14
CA TYR A 842 26.21 -10.48 7.83
C TYR A 842 27.50 -11.28 7.66
N ALA A 843 27.77 -11.76 6.45
CA ALA A 843 29.02 -12.40 6.09
C ALA A 843 29.41 -12.00 4.68
N GLU A 844 30.70 -11.75 4.45
CA GLU A 844 31.28 -11.39 3.15
C GLU A 844 31.50 -12.61 2.24
N THR A 845 30.51 -13.51 2.21
CA THR A 845 30.56 -14.73 1.40
C THR A 845 29.21 -14.96 0.74
N GLY A 846 29.15 -15.15 -0.55
CA GLY A 846 27.93 -15.42 -1.30
C GLY A 846 27.38 -16.86 -1.14
N ASN A 847 27.75 -17.58 -0.08
CA ASN A 847 27.40 -18.97 0.10
C ASN A 847 26.05 -19.11 0.82
N PHE A 848 25.06 -19.76 0.19
CA PHE A 848 23.80 -20.09 0.80
C PHE A 848 23.85 -21.54 1.34
N ASN A 849 23.85 -21.68 2.66
CA ASN A 849 23.79 -22.95 3.37
C ASN A 849 22.70 -22.90 4.42
N PHE A 850 21.54 -23.47 4.17
CA PHE A 850 20.35 -23.29 5.00
C PHE A 850 20.60 -23.54 6.49
N ARG A 851 21.14 -24.72 6.87
CA ARG A 851 21.37 -25.05 8.29
C ARG A 851 22.36 -24.12 8.98
N PRO A 852 23.60 -23.93 8.47
CA PRO A 852 24.53 -22.96 9.06
C PRO A 852 23.93 -21.55 9.13
N ASN A 853 23.32 -21.04 8.06
CA ASN A 853 22.73 -19.71 8.07
C ASN A 853 21.64 -19.53 9.13
N MET A 854 20.78 -20.52 9.32
CA MET A 854 19.78 -20.49 10.38
C MET A 854 20.39 -20.61 11.77
N GLN A 855 21.48 -21.38 11.92
CA GLN A 855 22.18 -21.52 13.19
C GLN A 855 22.90 -20.22 13.57
N ASP A 856 23.53 -19.55 12.61
CA ASP A 856 24.15 -18.24 12.82
C ASP A 856 23.09 -17.24 13.33
N LEU A 857 21.93 -17.19 12.64
CA LEU A 857 20.84 -16.30 13.00
C LEU A 857 20.27 -16.59 14.41
N ILE A 858 20.18 -17.86 14.82
CA ILE A 858 19.72 -18.23 16.16
C ILE A 858 20.77 -17.87 17.24
N ASN A 859 22.05 -18.02 16.92
CA ASN A 859 23.15 -17.77 17.83
C ASN A 859 23.45 -16.27 17.97
N ASP A 860 23.04 -15.46 17.02
CA ASP A 860 23.26 -14.01 17.07
C ASP A 860 22.51 -13.37 18.26
N HIS A 861 23.12 -12.31 18.85
CA HIS A 861 22.58 -11.66 20.03
C HIS A 861 21.30 -10.87 19.67
N PRO A 862 20.12 -11.17 20.26
CA PRO A 862 18.90 -10.46 19.93
C PRO A 862 18.90 -9.04 20.49
N ARG A 863 18.42 -8.10 19.69
CA ARG A 863 17.90 -6.83 20.19
C ARG A 863 16.44 -7.01 20.55
N ASN A 864 16.07 -6.70 21.79
CA ASN A 864 14.70 -6.83 22.28
C ASN A 864 14.16 -5.46 22.67
N ILE A 865 12.98 -5.14 22.18
CA ILE A 865 12.25 -3.93 22.54
C ILE A 865 10.96 -4.34 23.24
N PHE A 866 10.82 -3.94 24.50
CA PHE A 866 9.58 -4.08 25.25
C PHE A 866 8.92 -2.72 25.36
N LEU A 867 7.63 -2.64 25.01
CA LEU A 867 6.88 -1.39 25.04
C LEU A 867 5.53 -1.61 25.70
N ILE A 868 5.17 -0.68 26.57
CA ILE A 868 3.83 -0.55 27.15
C ILE A 868 3.27 0.79 26.73
N LYS A 869 2.11 0.79 26.04
CA LYS A 869 1.37 2.00 25.67
C LYS A 869 -0.03 1.95 26.26
N LEU A 870 -0.36 2.93 27.06
CA LEU A 870 -1.70 3.13 27.61
C LEU A 870 -2.30 4.39 27.04
N SER A 871 -3.51 4.30 26.52
CA SER A 871 -4.30 5.44 26.06
C SER A 871 -5.67 5.44 26.72
N TYR A 872 -6.20 6.64 26.97
CA TYR A 872 -7.55 6.82 27.50
C TYR A 872 -8.28 7.91 26.70
N ARG A 873 -9.47 7.57 26.18
CA ARG A 873 -10.26 8.51 25.39
C ARG A 873 -11.33 9.20 26.27
N PHE A 874 -11.27 10.51 26.27
CA PHE A 874 -12.34 11.38 26.75
C PHE A 874 -13.18 11.83 25.55
N SER A 875 -14.48 11.70 25.59
CA SER A 875 -15.40 12.14 24.53
C SER A 875 -16.63 12.83 25.15
N SER A 876 -17.05 13.94 24.50
CA SER A 876 -18.29 14.68 24.89
C SER A 876 -19.39 14.36 23.90
#